data_a1cacb8b30ad931dc8889b2f71f8458b
#
_entry.id   a1cacb8b30ad931dc8889b2f71f8458b
#
_cell.length_a   1.000
_cell.length_b   1.000
_cell.length_c   1.000
_cell.angle_alpha   90.00
_cell.angle_beta   90.00
_cell.angle_gamma   90.00
#
_symmetry.space_group_name_H-M   'P 1'
#
loop_
_entity.id
_entity.type
_entity.pdbx_description
1 polymer ?
#
loop_
_entity_poly.entity_id
_entity_poly.type
_entity_poly.pdbx_seq_one_letter_code
_entity_poly.pdbx_strand_id
1 'polypeptide(L)'
;MLLVAGGADLYSAASDTLYAVQKPVADTPDSARNAKLPSLPVKSHGLISQFTMPECVMFGKRDIEKMPYFELTDILRQTFPAAFPQSLGGFGGFNSFSVFGGNAHDNSLRFNARPLVSPMFGTFLLDQFPPEMLERTEILTGTDAVVFGDNSSGMLINIQEAIHDVKKPYTRLWYAQSDYNFIASDGVFSQNFAPDWNGTFGFRRQSYDGRFNNSGFDIWNVRFGLRFSPSDKTTFTLTELFTNHGFGANGGLMPDNTDFTNPITALPRISDLDERVFRHDITLAGSWRPDSGFAANGSAYFSGENWEINRGSAYFTGVADTLRLMQTRSAFVGAVLRLEQKISDILFLRAGGDLTWVNSAASVYADVLSGVSAAGYIHASWASSAGISLRSGARIRIDQDRTSLSLGAAVAAPISSQIAFTADFSRSDRAPSPTEGRNLPSEKHLLALAGLRFGPDSSGIIASMFSRYISSPIESIRITDTNGNTLGTHSFSGDSRAVVGGFIRGRTFLFKRLFAQCWAQSYFGGGAELPALFGGISAQYEYKAGASSLIAGFSVSGITAYRGETFVPQTWNYVATENETPAAFDGCSVFATAKLGNARLRAVYSNLFSAHIEYTPYYPDLDRTLRISLSWAFND
;
A
#
# COMPACT_ATOMS: atom_id res chain seq x y z
N MET A 1 6.02 24.77 -43.25
CA MET A 1 6.72 23.48 -43.36
C MET A 1 7.88 23.53 -42.38
N LEU A 2 7.71 23.00 -41.22
CA LEU A 2 8.63 22.77 -40.08
C LEU A 2 7.81 22.95 -38.80
N LEU A 3 7.33 21.84 -38.22
CA LEU A 3 6.93 21.65 -36.82
C LEU A 3 5.98 20.45 -36.71
N VAL A 4 6.46 19.27 -37.06
CA VAL A 4 5.83 17.98 -36.67
C VAL A 4 6.99 17.02 -36.37
N ALA A 5 7.61 17.19 -35.20
CA ALA A 5 8.54 16.21 -34.65
C ALA A 5 8.75 16.43 -33.15
N GLY A 6 7.67 16.61 -32.39
CA GLY A 6 7.75 16.87 -30.96
C GLY A 6 6.78 16.12 -30.06
N GLY A 7 5.92 15.26 -30.62
CA GLY A 7 4.84 14.63 -29.85
C GLY A 7 5.16 13.26 -29.25
N ALA A 8 6.15 12.55 -29.76
CA ALA A 8 6.48 11.21 -29.26
C ALA A 8 7.45 11.23 -28.05
N ASP A 9 8.27 12.26 -27.94
CA ASP A 9 9.27 12.37 -26.88
C ASP A 9 8.70 12.84 -25.52
N LEU A 10 7.51 13.43 -25.49
CA LEU A 10 6.90 13.91 -24.24
C LEU A 10 6.34 12.79 -23.37
N TYR A 11 5.97 11.65 -23.95
CA TYR A 11 5.48 10.48 -23.19
C TYR A 11 6.62 9.57 -22.71
N SER A 12 7.75 9.53 -23.41
CA SER A 12 8.95 8.80 -22.98
C SER A 12 9.75 9.59 -21.95
N ALA A 13 9.76 10.92 -22.03
CA ALA A 13 10.51 11.79 -21.12
C ALA A 13 9.93 11.82 -19.68
N ALA A 14 8.62 11.59 -19.49
CA ALA A 14 8.03 11.53 -18.15
C ALA A 14 8.40 10.24 -17.39
N SER A 15 8.64 9.13 -18.12
CA SER A 15 9.14 7.89 -17.50
C SER A 15 10.65 7.92 -17.29
N ASP A 16 11.41 8.60 -18.18
CA ASP A 16 12.88 8.65 -18.10
C ASP A 16 13.41 9.70 -17.12
N THR A 17 12.66 10.77 -16.84
CA THR A 17 13.07 11.77 -15.82
C THR A 17 12.91 11.29 -14.38
N LEU A 18 12.07 10.29 -14.13
CA LEU A 18 12.00 9.60 -12.83
C LEU A 18 13.11 8.54 -12.67
N TYR A 19 13.75 8.12 -13.76
CA TYR A 19 14.77 7.06 -13.81
C TYR A 19 16.09 7.46 -14.47
N ALA A 20 16.49 8.73 -14.36
CA ALA A 20 17.87 9.05 -14.68
C ALA A 20 18.79 8.22 -13.77
N VAL A 21 19.30 7.11 -14.30
CA VAL A 21 20.39 6.35 -13.71
C VAL A 21 21.43 7.36 -13.25
N GLN A 22 21.78 7.36 -11.96
CA GLN A 22 22.93 8.14 -11.50
C GLN A 22 24.11 7.77 -12.39
N LYS A 23 24.57 8.74 -13.22
CA LYS A 23 25.93 8.64 -13.74
C LYS A 23 26.85 8.56 -12.53
N PRO A 24 27.74 7.55 -12.45
CA PRO A 24 28.71 7.50 -11.36
C PRO A 24 29.47 8.83 -11.35
N VAL A 25 29.60 9.40 -10.17
CA VAL A 25 30.56 10.48 -9.94
C VAL A 25 31.92 9.94 -10.40
N ALA A 26 32.59 10.63 -11.29
CA ALA A 26 33.89 10.22 -11.80
C ALA A 26 34.86 10.16 -10.63
N ASP A 27 35.22 8.96 -10.22
CA ASP A 27 36.30 8.71 -9.28
C ASP A 27 37.62 8.84 -10.00
N THR A 28 38.60 9.46 -9.36
CA THR A 28 40.00 9.49 -9.74
C THR A 28 40.55 8.09 -10.03
N PRO A 29 41.41 7.91 -11.02
CA PRO A 29 41.81 6.59 -11.48
C PRO A 29 42.77 5.90 -10.50
N ASP A 30 42.24 4.96 -9.74
CA ASP A 30 43.05 3.98 -9.02
C ASP A 30 43.15 2.71 -9.88
N SER A 31 44.28 2.53 -10.51
CA SER A 31 44.51 1.71 -11.71
C SER A 31 44.65 0.19 -11.48
N ALA A 32 44.17 -0.37 -10.36
CA ALA A 32 44.41 -1.78 -10.03
C ALA A 32 43.15 -2.67 -9.77
N ARG A 33 41.91 -2.15 -9.89
CA ARG A 33 40.69 -2.92 -9.68
C ARG A 33 39.56 -2.61 -10.65
N ASN A 34 39.84 -2.53 -11.94
CA ASN A 34 38.81 -2.42 -12.97
C ASN A 34 38.15 -3.81 -13.28
N ALA A 35 37.68 -4.54 -12.30
CA ALA A 35 36.65 -5.52 -12.56
C ALA A 35 35.39 -4.73 -12.92
N LYS A 36 34.91 -4.85 -14.17
CA LYS A 36 33.61 -4.35 -14.62
C LYS A 36 32.57 -4.83 -13.65
N LEU A 37 31.91 -3.91 -12.91
CA LEU A 37 30.76 -4.32 -12.12
C LEU A 37 29.74 -4.96 -13.07
N PRO A 38 29.09 -6.04 -12.67
CA PRO A 38 27.96 -6.55 -13.43
C PRO A 38 26.95 -5.42 -13.61
N SER A 39 26.36 -5.34 -14.80
CA SER A 39 25.27 -4.40 -15.07
C SER A 39 24.16 -4.63 -14.05
N LEU A 40 23.49 -3.54 -13.62
CA LEU A 40 22.39 -3.66 -12.67
C LEU A 40 21.41 -4.75 -13.10
N PRO A 41 21.03 -5.66 -12.19
CA PRO A 41 20.15 -6.76 -12.53
C PRO A 41 18.84 -6.26 -13.10
N VAL A 42 18.26 -7.06 -13.96
CA VAL A 42 16.97 -6.77 -14.59
C VAL A 42 15.93 -6.49 -13.50
N LYS A 43 15.37 -5.29 -13.49
CA LYS A 43 14.29 -4.91 -12.60
C LYS A 43 13.02 -5.64 -13.03
N SER A 44 12.65 -6.70 -12.35
CA SER A 44 11.68 -7.68 -12.82
C SER A 44 10.37 -7.68 -12.08
N HIS A 45 10.26 -6.91 -11.00
CA HIS A 45 9.11 -7.03 -10.09
C HIS A 45 8.01 -5.98 -10.32
N GLY A 46 8.15 -5.14 -11.35
CA GLY A 46 7.13 -4.17 -11.74
C GLY A 46 5.94 -4.83 -12.46
N LEU A 47 4.74 -4.36 -12.18
CA LEU A 47 3.50 -4.77 -12.84
C LEU A 47 3.05 -3.78 -13.90
N ILE A 48 3.39 -2.51 -13.73
CA ILE A 48 2.91 -1.41 -14.57
C ILE A 48 3.50 -1.50 -15.99
N SER A 49 2.65 -1.26 -16.99
CA SER A 49 3.07 -1.07 -18.37
C SER A 49 3.71 0.31 -18.59
N GLN A 50 4.29 0.54 -19.78
CA GLN A 50 4.82 1.85 -20.19
C GLN A 50 3.75 2.95 -20.17
N PHE A 51 2.48 2.59 -20.29
CA PHE A 51 1.35 3.51 -20.38
C PHE A 51 0.56 3.41 -19.09
N THR A 52 0.73 4.37 -18.20
CA THR A 52 -0.03 4.45 -16.94
C THR A 52 -1.20 5.40 -17.08
N MET A 53 -2.31 5.06 -16.44
CA MET A 53 -3.45 5.97 -16.30
C MET A 53 -3.16 6.98 -15.18
N PRO A 54 -3.77 8.17 -15.19
CA PRO A 54 -3.62 9.16 -14.13
C PRO A 54 -3.99 8.64 -12.73
N GLU A 55 -4.86 7.67 -12.65
CA GLU A 55 -5.29 7.01 -11.41
C GLU A 55 -4.25 6.04 -10.86
N CYS A 56 -3.34 5.54 -11.70
CA CYS A 56 -2.22 4.71 -11.26
C CYS A 56 -1.08 5.59 -10.75
N VAL A 57 -0.57 5.27 -9.57
CA VAL A 57 0.48 6.04 -8.92
C VAL A 57 1.73 5.19 -8.73
N MET A 58 2.86 5.78 -9.02
CA MET A 58 4.17 5.21 -8.69
C MET A 58 4.96 6.20 -7.86
N PHE A 59 5.64 5.69 -6.85
CA PHE A 59 6.66 6.45 -6.13
C PHE A 59 7.84 5.54 -5.80
N GLY A 60 9.01 6.12 -5.79
CA GLY A 60 10.25 5.42 -5.52
C GLY A 60 10.98 5.98 -4.32
N LYS A 61 12.14 5.39 -4.03
CA LYS A 61 12.99 5.77 -2.90
C LYS A 61 13.27 7.29 -2.86
N ARG A 62 13.51 7.93 -4.02
CA ARG A 62 13.78 9.39 -4.08
C ARG A 62 12.59 10.25 -3.68
N ASP A 63 11.38 9.79 -3.97
CA ASP A 63 10.16 10.49 -3.58
C ASP A 63 9.92 10.32 -2.08
N ILE A 64 10.07 9.09 -1.58
CA ILE A 64 9.97 8.76 -0.15
C ILE A 64 10.96 9.58 0.69
N GLU A 65 12.18 9.76 0.20
CA GLU A 65 13.20 10.55 0.89
C GLU A 65 12.83 12.03 1.11
N LYS A 66 11.91 12.57 0.31
CA LYS A 66 11.43 13.95 0.42
C LYS A 66 10.15 14.11 1.23
N MET A 67 9.44 13.01 1.47
CA MET A 67 8.16 13.03 2.20
C MET A 67 8.37 12.89 3.70
N PRO A 68 7.52 13.52 4.53
CA PRO A 68 7.43 13.19 5.95
C PRO A 68 6.71 11.85 6.12
N TYR A 69 7.37 10.85 6.67
CA TYR A 69 6.79 9.52 6.93
C TYR A 69 7.43 8.86 8.15
N PHE A 70 6.70 7.93 8.76
CA PHE A 70 7.17 6.95 9.75
C PHE A 70 6.72 5.55 9.38
N GLU A 71 5.58 5.43 8.74
CA GLU A 71 4.97 4.20 8.27
C GLU A 71 4.62 4.29 6.78
N LEU A 72 4.34 3.15 6.16
CA LEU A 72 3.98 3.09 4.75
C LEU A 72 2.62 3.77 4.50
N THR A 73 1.72 3.70 5.45
CA THR A 73 0.42 4.39 5.42
C THR A 73 0.58 5.91 5.27
N ASP A 74 1.55 6.53 5.96
CA ASP A 74 1.83 7.97 5.82
C ASP A 74 2.17 8.35 4.36
N ILE A 75 2.92 7.48 3.68
CA ILE A 75 3.33 7.70 2.28
C ILE A 75 2.14 7.57 1.34
N LEU A 76 1.30 6.55 1.54
CA LEU A 76 0.12 6.32 0.70
C LEU A 76 -0.88 7.46 0.83
N ARG A 77 -1.15 7.96 2.03
CA ARG A 77 -2.01 9.13 2.28
C ARG A 77 -1.56 10.36 1.49
N GLN A 78 -0.26 10.57 1.31
CA GLN A 78 0.32 11.71 0.59
C GLN A 78 0.37 11.51 -0.93
N THR A 79 0.49 10.27 -1.39
CA THR A 79 0.73 9.95 -2.80
C THR A 79 -0.53 9.60 -3.56
N PHE A 80 -1.52 9.00 -2.90
CA PHE A 80 -2.75 8.51 -3.52
C PHE A 80 -4.00 9.12 -2.88
N PRO A 81 -4.35 10.36 -3.19
CA PRO A 81 -5.46 11.09 -2.58
C PRO A 81 -6.86 10.56 -2.98
N ALA A 82 -6.97 9.65 -3.96
CA ALA A 82 -8.22 8.98 -4.29
C ALA A 82 -8.60 7.87 -3.29
N ALA A 83 -7.76 7.60 -2.30
CA ALA A 83 -8.01 6.63 -1.24
C ALA A 83 -8.36 7.34 0.05
N PHE A 84 -9.56 7.10 0.56
CA PHE A 84 -9.97 7.56 1.88
C PHE A 84 -9.34 6.65 2.94
N PRO A 85 -8.57 7.20 3.91
CA PRO A 85 -7.91 6.38 4.92
C PRO A 85 -8.92 5.77 5.90
N GLN A 86 -8.73 4.50 6.23
CA GLN A 86 -9.39 3.79 7.32
C GLN A 86 -8.33 3.52 8.39
N SER A 87 -8.01 4.54 9.19
CA SER A 87 -6.96 4.52 10.21
C SER A 87 -7.54 4.23 11.58
N LEU A 88 -6.85 3.42 12.36
CA LEU A 88 -7.22 3.14 13.77
C LEU A 88 -6.60 4.14 14.77
N GLY A 89 -6.16 5.32 14.28
CA GLY A 89 -5.84 6.45 15.12
C GLY A 89 -4.48 6.44 15.82
N GLY A 90 -3.59 5.52 15.48
CA GLY A 90 -2.25 5.41 16.07
C GLY A 90 -1.26 4.78 15.14
N PHE A 91 -0.06 4.54 15.63
CA PHE A 91 0.95 3.78 14.91
C PHE A 91 0.68 2.28 15.00
N GLY A 92 1.09 1.50 14.00
CA GLY A 92 1.17 0.04 14.02
C GLY A 92 -0.15 -0.70 14.04
N GLY A 93 -1.30 -0.03 14.04
CA GLY A 93 -2.61 -0.66 13.98
C GLY A 93 -2.96 -1.21 12.59
N PHE A 94 -4.14 -1.81 12.46
CA PHE A 94 -4.69 -2.21 11.16
C PHE A 94 -5.13 -0.96 10.40
N ASN A 95 -4.28 -0.47 9.51
CA ASN A 95 -4.57 0.67 8.65
C ASN A 95 -4.89 0.19 7.23
N SER A 96 -5.96 0.70 6.67
CA SER A 96 -6.43 0.38 5.31
C SER A 96 -6.93 1.63 4.59
N PHE A 97 -7.53 1.42 3.42
CA PHE A 97 -8.09 2.48 2.61
C PHE A 97 -9.41 2.05 1.96
N SER A 98 -10.35 2.96 1.91
CA SER A 98 -11.50 2.87 1.01
C SER A 98 -11.15 3.55 -0.30
N VAL A 99 -11.26 2.81 -1.40
CA VAL A 99 -10.98 3.30 -2.76
C VAL A 99 -12.24 3.19 -3.59
N PHE A 100 -12.69 4.29 -4.17
CA PHE A 100 -13.92 4.36 -4.95
C PHE A 100 -15.15 3.81 -4.22
N GLY A 101 -15.22 4.01 -2.91
CA GLY A 101 -16.33 3.53 -2.08
C GLY A 101 -16.31 2.03 -1.76
N GLY A 102 -15.15 1.39 -1.89
CA GLY A 102 -14.91 0.04 -1.39
C GLY A 102 -14.45 0.01 0.05
N ASN A 103 -14.11 -1.17 0.54
CA ASN A 103 -13.57 -1.41 1.88
C ASN A 103 -12.17 -2.04 1.83
N ALA A 104 -11.63 -2.41 3.00
CA ALA A 104 -10.31 -3.02 3.14
C ALA A 104 -10.13 -4.31 2.31
N HIS A 105 -11.18 -5.13 2.19
CA HIS A 105 -11.16 -6.41 1.46
C HIS A 105 -11.17 -6.27 -0.07
N ASP A 106 -11.41 -5.05 -0.56
CA ASP A 106 -11.33 -4.70 -1.98
C ASP A 106 -9.93 -4.35 -2.44
N ASN A 107 -8.99 -4.33 -1.51
CA ASN A 107 -7.59 -3.99 -1.76
C ASN A 107 -6.72 -5.23 -1.68
N SER A 108 -5.72 -5.31 -2.53
CA SER A 108 -4.77 -6.41 -2.58
C SER A 108 -3.33 -5.91 -2.49
N LEU A 109 -2.47 -6.73 -1.92
CA LEU A 109 -1.05 -6.45 -1.77
C LEU A 109 -0.22 -7.50 -2.48
N ARG A 110 0.79 -7.05 -3.21
CA ARG A 110 1.87 -7.86 -3.74
C ARG A 110 3.22 -7.35 -3.24
N PHE A 111 4.10 -8.27 -2.94
CA PHE A 111 5.49 -8.00 -2.61
C PHE A 111 6.39 -8.65 -3.66
N ASN A 112 7.18 -7.84 -4.37
CA ASN A 112 7.97 -8.31 -5.51
C ASN A 112 7.12 -9.10 -6.52
N ALA A 113 5.88 -8.62 -6.76
CA ALA A 113 4.86 -9.18 -7.66
C ALA A 113 4.23 -10.52 -7.22
N ARG A 114 4.56 -11.10 -6.06
CA ARG A 114 3.82 -12.22 -5.49
C ARG A 114 2.68 -11.76 -4.58
N PRO A 115 1.56 -12.50 -4.48
CA PRO A 115 0.49 -12.15 -3.54
C PRO A 115 0.97 -12.19 -2.08
N LEU A 116 0.50 -11.23 -1.27
CA LEU A 116 0.83 -11.13 0.14
C LEU A 116 -0.36 -10.62 0.95
N VAL A 117 -1.33 -11.48 1.16
CA VAL A 117 -2.53 -11.24 1.98
C VAL A 117 -2.64 -12.33 3.03
N SER A 118 -3.36 -12.05 4.13
CA SER A 118 -3.72 -13.10 5.09
C SER A 118 -4.77 -14.01 4.48
N PRO A 119 -4.56 -15.33 4.47
CA PRO A 119 -5.54 -16.26 3.89
C PRO A 119 -6.85 -16.30 4.69
N MET A 120 -6.79 -16.03 5.99
CA MET A 120 -7.95 -16.07 6.88
C MET A 120 -8.80 -14.80 6.77
N PHE A 121 -8.14 -13.64 6.71
CA PHE A 121 -8.81 -12.35 6.72
C PHE A 121 -9.05 -11.76 5.33
N GLY A 122 -8.38 -12.26 4.29
CA GLY A 122 -8.51 -11.73 2.92
C GLY A 122 -7.95 -10.31 2.73
N THR A 123 -7.24 -9.80 3.72
CA THR A 123 -6.64 -8.46 3.74
C THR A 123 -5.21 -8.52 4.28
N PHE A 124 -4.56 -7.38 4.53
CA PHE A 124 -3.13 -7.31 4.87
C PHE A 124 -2.83 -6.19 5.85
N LEU A 125 -1.75 -6.35 6.62
CA LEU A 125 -1.16 -5.30 7.44
C LEU A 125 -0.17 -4.50 6.61
N LEU A 126 -0.45 -3.24 6.33
CA LEU A 126 0.38 -2.40 5.48
C LEU A 126 1.67 -1.99 6.18
N ASP A 127 1.58 -1.60 7.44
CA ASP A 127 2.70 -1.03 8.19
C ASP A 127 3.70 -2.09 8.72
N GLN A 128 3.48 -3.38 8.40
CA GLN A 128 4.50 -4.41 8.54
C GLN A 128 5.72 -4.21 7.62
N PHE A 129 5.61 -3.37 6.58
CA PHE A 129 6.69 -3.11 5.64
C PHE A 129 7.43 -1.83 5.99
N PRO A 130 8.73 -1.91 6.33
CA PRO A 130 9.54 -0.71 6.55
C PRO A 130 9.64 0.12 5.27
N PRO A 131 9.29 1.42 5.28
CA PRO A 131 9.47 2.28 4.11
C PRO A 131 10.91 2.33 3.59
N GLU A 132 11.86 2.07 4.47
CA GLU A 132 13.28 2.08 4.16
C GLU A 132 13.73 0.93 3.26
N MET A 133 12.95 -0.17 3.19
CA MET A 133 13.26 -1.30 2.30
C MET A 133 12.77 -1.09 0.87
N LEU A 134 11.97 -0.04 0.63
CA LEU A 134 11.31 0.16 -0.64
C LEU A 134 12.24 0.75 -1.69
N GLU A 135 12.31 0.12 -2.85
CA GLU A 135 12.85 0.73 -4.07
C GLU A 135 11.75 1.50 -4.79
N ARG A 136 10.57 0.88 -4.90
CA ARG A 136 9.44 1.40 -5.64
C ARG A 136 8.13 0.78 -5.12
N THR A 137 7.08 1.57 -5.15
CA THR A 137 5.72 1.10 -4.93
C THR A 137 4.85 1.50 -6.11
N GLU A 138 4.03 0.57 -6.57
CA GLU A 138 3.05 0.75 -7.62
C GLU A 138 1.67 0.61 -7.00
N ILE A 139 0.80 1.59 -7.23
CA ILE A 139 -0.62 1.55 -6.84
C ILE A 139 -1.42 1.51 -8.14
N LEU A 140 -2.09 0.41 -8.38
CA LEU A 140 -2.89 0.15 -9.56
C LEU A 140 -4.37 0.24 -9.20
N THR A 141 -5.18 0.77 -10.10
CA THR A 141 -6.64 0.82 -10.00
C THR A 141 -7.27 0.37 -11.32
N GLY A 142 -8.58 0.17 -11.33
CA GLY A 142 -9.34 -0.19 -12.53
C GLY A 142 -8.81 -1.45 -13.23
N THR A 143 -8.66 -1.38 -14.54
CA THR A 143 -8.21 -2.49 -15.41
C THR A 143 -6.93 -3.16 -14.92
N ASP A 144 -5.90 -2.38 -14.57
CA ASP A 144 -4.62 -2.96 -14.17
C ASP A 144 -4.73 -3.67 -12.82
N ALA A 145 -5.46 -3.11 -11.87
CA ALA A 145 -5.65 -3.73 -10.56
C ALA A 145 -6.31 -5.10 -10.69
N VAL A 146 -7.44 -5.18 -11.41
CA VAL A 146 -8.25 -6.41 -11.50
C VAL A 146 -7.61 -7.50 -12.38
N VAL A 147 -6.73 -7.11 -13.31
CA VAL A 147 -6.00 -8.08 -14.15
C VAL A 147 -4.78 -8.64 -13.41
N PHE A 148 -4.04 -7.81 -12.66
CA PHE A 148 -2.83 -8.26 -11.99
C PHE A 148 -3.05 -8.73 -10.54
N GLY A 149 -4.22 -8.55 -9.96
CA GLY A 149 -4.54 -8.93 -8.58
C GLY A 149 -5.89 -9.63 -8.43
N ASP A 150 -6.01 -10.44 -7.39
CA ASP A 150 -7.28 -10.98 -6.92
C ASP A 150 -7.86 -10.04 -5.86
N ASN A 151 -9.20 -9.97 -5.74
CA ASN A 151 -9.88 -9.11 -4.77
C ASN A 151 -9.36 -7.65 -4.77
N SER A 152 -9.08 -7.10 -5.96
CA SER A 152 -8.45 -5.79 -6.15
C SER A 152 -9.37 -4.79 -6.86
N SER A 153 -10.65 -4.87 -6.60
CA SER A 153 -11.66 -3.96 -7.15
C SER A 153 -11.50 -2.50 -6.69
N GLY A 154 -10.83 -2.26 -5.57
CA GLY A 154 -10.40 -0.94 -5.10
C GLY A 154 -9.01 -0.59 -5.66
N MET A 155 -7.98 -1.21 -5.09
CA MET A 155 -6.60 -1.02 -5.55
C MET A 155 -5.75 -2.28 -5.38
N LEU A 156 -4.68 -2.34 -6.16
CA LEU A 156 -3.59 -3.29 -6.01
C LEU A 156 -2.31 -2.52 -5.70
N ILE A 157 -1.70 -2.81 -4.56
CA ILE A 157 -0.39 -2.27 -4.18
C ILE A 157 0.67 -3.31 -4.50
N ASN A 158 1.70 -2.95 -5.24
CA ASN A 158 2.87 -3.79 -5.46
C ASN A 158 4.11 -3.11 -4.88
N ILE A 159 4.66 -3.68 -3.83
CA ILE A 159 5.87 -3.24 -3.16
C ILE A 159 7.07 -3.93 -3.79
N GLN A 160 8.05 -3.16 -4.23
CA GLN A 160 9.31 -3.67 -4.74
C GLN A 160 10.43 -3.35 -3.77
N GLU A 161 11.16 -4.37 -3.37
CA GLU A 161 12.30 -4.24 -2.46
C GLU A 161 13.50 -3.60 -3.16
N ALA A 162 14.26 -2.81 -2.40
CA ALA A 162 15.49 -2.20 -2.87
C ALA A 162 16.57 -3.27 -3.15
N ILE A 163 17.14 -3.18 -4.34
CA ILE A 163 18.28 -4.00 -4.76
C ILE A 163 19.54 -3.14 -4.62
N HIS A 164 20.45 -3.61 -3.79
CA HIS A 164 21.75 -2.97 -3.61
C HIS A 164 22.78 -3.65 -4.51
N ASP A 165 23.46 -2.85 -5.33
CA ASP A 165 24.59 -3.29 -6.14
C ASP A 165 25.73 -2.29 -5.92
N VAL A 166 26.62 -2.62 -5.00
CA VAL A 166 27.60 -1.69 -4.46
C VAL A 166 28.99 -2.31 -4.46
N LYS A 167 29.99 -1.53 -4.91
CA LYS A 167 31.41 -1.95 -4.90
C LYS A 167 31.93 -2.08 -3.47
N LYS A 168 31.47 -1.22 -2.59
CA LYS A 168 31.83 -1.15 -1.18
C LYS A 168 30.63 -1.56 -0.32
N PRO A 169 30.83 -2.07 0.89
CA PRO A 169 29.74 -2.34 1.82
C PRO A 169 28.83 -1.13 1.97
N TYR A 170 27.53 -1.37 1.90
CA TYR A 170 26.52 -0.35 2.14
C TYR A 170 25.85 -0.62 3.48
N THR A 171 25.87 0.36 4.34
CA THR A 171 25.16 0.35 5.60
C THR A 171 24.28 1.57 5.70
N ARG A 172 23.03 1.39 6.12
CA ARG A 172 22.16 2.50 6.48
C ARG A 172 21.51 2.22 7.82
N LEU A 173 21.52 3.24 8.68
CA LEU A 173 20.78 3.25 9.94
C LEU A 173 19.70 4.32 9.89
N TRP A 174 18.54 3.99 10.40
CA TRP A 174 17.43 4.91 10.60
C TRP A 174 16.95 4.81 12.04
N TYR A 175 16.68 5.94 12.65
CA TYR A 175 16.12 6.05 13.99
C TYR A 175 14.99 7.07 13.98
N ALA A 176 13.93 6.80 14.74
CA ALA A 176 12.83 7.75 14.92
C ALA A 176 12.31 7.70 16.36
N GLN A 177 11.79 8.84 16.80
CA GLN A 177 11.15 9.00 18.09
C GLN A 177 9.96 9.94 17.97
N SER A 178 8.94 9.71 18.79
CA SER A 178 7.73 10.53 18.87
C SER A 178 7.15 10.49 20.28
N ASP A 179 6.03 11.19 20.48
CA ASP A 179 5.25 11.16 21.70
C ASP A 179 4.71 9.74 21.99
N TYR A 180 4.18 9.55 23.19
CA TYR A 180 3.66 8.25 23.69
C TYR A 180 4.69 7.13 23.60
N ASN A 181 5.96 7.44 23.89
CA ASN A 181 7.09 6.50 23.88
C ASN A 181 7.28 5.77 22.53
N PHE A 182 6.87 6.40 21.41
CA PHE A 182 7.18 5.83 20.11
C PHE A 182 8.70 5.88 19.87
N ILE A 183 9.29 4.71 19.66
CA ILE A 183 10.68 4.53 19.28
C ILE A 183 10.76 3.55 18.13
N ALA A 184 11.53 3.91 17.11
CA ALA A 184 11.76 3.04 15.95
C ALA A 184 13.23 3.07 15.51
N SER A 185 13.72 1.94 15.07
CA SER A 185 15.05 1.80 14.45
C SER A 185 14.98 0.84 13.28
N ASP A 186 15.69 1.13 12.21
CA ASP A 186 15.89 0.26 11.04
C ASP A 186 17.36 0.25 10.68
N GLY A 187 17.88 -0.91 10.34
CA GLY A 187 19.24 -1.08 9.84
C GLY A 187 19.24 -1.94 8.60
N VAL A 188 20.05 -1.59 7.62
CA VAL A 188 20.32 -2.43 6.45
C VAL A 188 21.82 -2.48 6.21
N PHE A 189 22.31 -3.67 5.93
CA PHE A 189 23.66 -3.94 5.46
C PHE A 189 23.58 -4.73 4.16
N SER A 190 24.35 -4.33 3.15
CA SER A 190 24.42 -5.03 1.87
C SER A 190 25.83 -5.01 1.31
N GLN A 191 26.27 -6.14 0.76
CA GLN A 191 27.60 -6.29 0.19
C GLN A 191 27.62 -7.28 -0.98
N ASN A 192 28.36 -6.94 -2.01
CA ASN A 192 28.76 -7.89 -3.04
C ASN A 192 29.99 -8.66 -2.53
N PHE A 193 29.79 -9.91 -2.08
CA PHE A 193 30.87 -10.76 -1.55
C PHE A 193 31.57 -11.58 -2.63
N ALA A 194 30.99 -11.64 -3.84
CA ALA A 194 31.58 -12.17 -5.06
C ALA A 194 31.05 -11.38 -6.27
N PRO A 195 31.66 -11.48 -7.47
CA PRO A 195 31.27 -10.69 -8.64
C PRO A 195 29.77 -10.75 -8.98
N ASP A 196 29.18 -11.94 -8.87
CA ASP A 196 27.78 -12.20 -9.25
C ASP A 196 26.85 -12.35 -8.05
N TRP A 197 27.36 -12.19 -6.83
CA TRP A 197 26.62 -12.44 -5.60
C TRP A 197 26.54 -11.20 -4.72
N ASN A 198 25.32 -10.93 -4.24
CA ASN A 198 25.07 -9.91 -3.23
C ASN A 198 24.31 -10.51 -2.06
N GLY A 199 24.70 -10.17 -0.85
CA GLY A 199 23.97 -10.46 0.38
C GLY A 199 23.42 -9.17 0.97
N THR A 200 22.18 -9.18 1.39
CA THR A 200 21.52 -8.07 2.10
C THR A 200 20.90 -8.59 3.38
N PHE A 201 21.13 -7.89 4.47
CA PHE A 201 20.49 -8.13 5.75
C PHE A 201 19.89 -6.83 6.26
N GLY A 202 18.68 -6.88 6.81
CA GLY A 202 18.05 -5.74 7.42
C GLY A 202 17.23 -6.15 8.64
N PHE A 203 17.08 -5.21 9.56
CA PHE A 203 16.20 -5.39 10.71
C PHE A 203 15.46 -4.09 11.01
N ARG A 204 14.27 -4.19 11.56
CA ARG A 204 13.50 -3.07 12.10
C ARG A 204 12.91 -3.45 13.45
N ARG A 205 12.96 -2.52 14.37
CA ARG A 205 12.26 -2.57 15.64
C ARG A 205 11.46 -1.29 15.81
N GLN A 206 10.19 -1.42 16.18
CA GLN A 206 9.36 -0.29 16.59
C GLN A 206 8.57 -0.67 17.83
N SER A 207 8.33 0.32 18.68
CA SER A 207 7.44 0.21 19.84
C SER A 207 6.73 1.53 20.08
N TYR A 208 5.53 1.44 20.64
CA TYR A 208 4.67 2.57 20.95
C TYR A 208 3.74 2.15 22.08
N ASP A 209 3.65 2.95 23.15
CA ASP A 209 2.83 2.60 24.31
C ASP A 209 1.33 2.81 24.06
N GLY A 210 0.98 3.56 23.01
CA GLY A 210 -0.39 3.92 22.70
C GLY A 210 -0.80 5.27 23.28
N ARG A 211 -1.65 6.00 22.55
CA ARG A 211 -2.28 7.20 23.07
C ARG A 211 -3.37 6.88 24.09
N PHE A 212 -4.12 5.83 23.85
CA PHE A 212 -5.20 5.36 24.71
C PHE A 212 -4.85 4.00 25.32
N ASN A 213 -5.57 3.63 26.38
CA ASN A 213 -5.42 2.31 26.96
C ASN A 213 -5.65 1.22 25.90
N ASN A 214 -4.80 0.21 25.89
CA ASN A 214 -4.81 -0.91 24.96
C ASN A 214 -4.73 -0.49 23.47
N SER A 215 -3.89 0.49 23.13
CA SER A 215 -3.62 0.93 21.75
C SER A 215 -2.14 0.96 21.39
N GLY A 216 -1.28 0.37 22.22
CA GLY A 216 0.15 0.26 21.98
C GLY A 216 0.50 -0.80 20.93
N PHE A 217 1.72 -0.76 20.41
CA PHE A 217 2.21 -1.80 19.51
C PHE A 217 3.72 -2.06 19.67
N ASP A 218 4.12 -3.21 19.16
CA ASP A 218 5.47 -3.70 19.13
C ASP A 218 5.71 -4.51 17.86
N ILE A 219 6.70 -4.14 17.05
CA ILE A 219 7.01 -4.85 15.82
C ILE A 219 8.49 -5.13 15.65
N TRP A 220 8.80 -6.36 15.23
CA TRP A 220 10.10 -6.77 14.73
C TRP A 220 9.98 -7.22 13.29
N ASN A 221 10.84 -6.69 12.43
CA ASN A 221 11.05 -7.21 11.10
C ASN A 221 12.52 -7.61 10.93
N VAL A 222 12.75 -8.77 10.37
CA VAL A 222 14.09 -9.21 9.92
C VAL A 222 14.00 -9.54 8.44
N ARG A 223 14.95 -9.04 7.68
CA ARG A 223 15.01 -9.22 6.23
C ARG A 223 16.33 -9.84 5.85
N PHE A 224 16.28 -10.86 5.04
CA PHE A 224 17.45 -11.46 4.43
C PHE A 224 17.24 -11.55 2.92
N GLY A 225 18.25 -11.16 2.16
CA GLY A 225 18.26 -11.23 0.70
C GLY A 225 19.57 -11.81 0.20
N LEU A 226 19.48 -12.80 -0.68
CA LEU A 226 20.62 -13.33 -1.43
C LEU A 226 20.31 -13.20 -2.91
N ARG A 227 21.17 -12.53 -3.66
CA ARG A 227 21.04 -12.35 -5.09
C ARG A 227 22.20 -13.02 -5.81
N PHE A 228 21.89 -13.73 -6.90
CA PHE A 228 22.81 -14.32 -7.82
C PHE A 228 22.52 -13.85 -9.25
N SER A 229 23.45 -13.16 -9.90
CA SER A 229 23.30 -12.59 -11.24
C SER A 229 24.39 -13.15 -12.16
N PRO A 230 24.25 -14.39 -12.68
CA PRO A 230 25.28 -15.03 -13.52
C PRO A 230 25.53 -14.32 -14.85
N SER A 231 24.63 -13.41 -15.23
CA SER A 231 24.77 -12.55 -16.42
C SER A 231 23.93 -11.29 -16.25
N ASP A 232 24.12 -10.33 -17.15
CA ASP A 232 23.28 -9.13 -17.28
C ASP A 232 21.84 -9.40 -17.73
N LYS A 233 21.56 -10.64 -18.16
CA LYS A 233 20.25 -11.10 -18.63
C LYS A 233 19.47 -11.94 -17.62
N THR A 234 20.15 -12.47 -16.59
CA THR A 234 19.56 -13.43 -15.67
C THR A 234 19.89 -13.06 -14.23
N THR A 235 18.88 -13.08 -13.38
CA THR A 235 19.03 -12.84 -11.94
C THR A 235 18.14 -13.79 -11.15
N PHE A 236 18.66 -14.35 -10.08
CA PHE A 236 17.94 -15.10 -9.08
C PHE A 236 18.02 -14.36 -7.74
N THR A 237 16.94 -14.38 -6.98
CA THR A 237 16.90 -13.81 -5.64
C THR A 237 16.21 -14.78 -4.68
N LEU A 238 16.82 -15.00 -3.54
CA LEU A 238 16.18 -15.64 -2.38
C LEU A 238 15.97 -14.56 -1.34
N THR A 239 14.74 -14.35 -0.92
CA THR A 239 14.41 -13.37 0.12
C THR A 239 13.62 -14.03 1.24
N GLU A 240 13.87 -13.59 2.46
CA GLU A 240 13.04 -13.85 3.61
C GLU A 240 12.66 -12.53 4.27
N LEU A 241 11.37 -12.40 4.57
CA LEU A 241 10.81 -11.34 5.39
C LEU A 241 10.13 -11.98 6.60
N PHE A 242 10.71 -11.76 7.75
CA PHE A 242 10.14 -12.14 9.04
C PHE A 242 9.45 -10.95 9.68
N THR A 243 8.25 -11.17 10.21
CA THR A 243 7.47 -10.17 10.96
C THR A 243 6.93 -10.79 12.24
N ASN A 244 7.16 -10.10 13.36
CA ASN A 244 6.47 -10.34 14.63
C ASN A 244 5.87 -9.01 15.05
N HIS A 245 4.55 -8.90 14.96
CA HIS A 245 3.80 -7.68 15.18
C HIS A 245 2.72 -7.93 16.23
N GLY A 246 2.86 -7.31 17.38
CA GLY A 246 1.87 -7.30 18.45
C GLY A 246 1.27 -5.91 18.61
N PHE A 247 -0.02 -5.83 18.83
CA PHE A 247 -0.72 -4.57 19.11
C PHE A 247 -1.93 -4.76 20.01
N GLY A 248 -2.20 -3.73 20.81
CA GLY A 248 -3.39 -3.65 21.63
C GLY A 248 -4.62 -3.38 20.75
N ALA A 249 -5.62 -4.22 20.86
CA ALA A 249 -6.82 -4.17 20.03
C ALA A 249 -8.00 -3.62 20.84
N ASN A 250 -8.00 -2.30 21.10
CA ASN A 250 -8.95 -1.64 22.00
C ASN A 250 -10.40 -1.59 21.49
N GLY A 251 -10.65 -1.98 20.23
CA GLY A 251 -11.99 -1.98 19.63
C GLY A 251 -12.59 -0.58 19.41
N GLY A 252 -11.80 0.48 19.54
CA GLY A 252 -12.23 1.88 19.53
C GLY A 252 -12.67 2.36 20.92
N LEU A 253 -12.97 3.64 21.04
CA LEU A 253 -13.43 4.26 22.28
C LEU A 253 -14.93 4.21 22.44
N MET A 254 -15.42 4.27 23.69
CA MET A 254 -16.85 4.34 24.00
C MET A 254 -17.37 5.76 23.79
N PRO A 255 -18.39 6.01 22.94
CA PRO A 255 -18.83 7.37 22.61
C PRO A 255 -19.54 8.09 23.75
N ASP A 256 -20.30 7.35 24.58
CA ASP A 256 -21.27 7.99 25.50
C ASP A 256 -20.66 8.53 26.80
N ASN A 257 -19.46 8.10 27.18
CA ASN A 257 -18.82 8.47 28.45
C ASN A 257 -17.33 8.82 28.30
N THR A 258 -16.91 9.17 27.09
CA THR A 258 -15.49 9.36 26.80
C THR A 258 -15.18 10.81 26.46
N ASP A 259 -14.27 11.41 27.20
CA ASP A 259 -13.54 12.58 26.74
C ASP A 259 -12.43 12.10 25.80
N PHE A 260 -12.68 12.16 24.49
CA PHE A 260 -11.73 11.76 23.45
C PHE A 260 -10.43 12.58 23.43
N THR A 261 -10.42 13.71 24.12
CA THR A 261 -9.24 14.59 24.22
C THR A 261 -8.30 14.17 25.34
N ASN A 262 -8.82 13.47 26.35
CA ASN A 262 -8.03 13.03 27.50
C ASN A 262 -7.70 11.54 27.44
N PRO A 263 -6.47 11.16 27.06
CA PRO A 263 -6.08 9.76 26.91
C PRO A 263 -6.12 8.94 28.24
N ILE A 264 -6.11 9.62 29.39
CA ILE A 264 -6.12 8.94 30.71
C ILE A 264 -7.54 8.52 31.09
N THR A 265 -8.55 9.33 30.77
CA THR A 265 -9.95 9.09 31.14
C THR A 265 -10.76 8.46 30.02
N ALA A 266 -10.23 8.42 28.81
CA ALA A 266 -10.86 7.78 27.67
C ALA A 266 -11.05 6.27 27.92
N LEU A 267 -12.26 5.78 27.70
CA LEU A 267 -12.61 4.39 27.94
C LEU A 267 -12.59 3.60 26.61
N PRO A 268 -11.69 2.61 26.46
CA PRO A 268 -11.72 1.73 25.32
C PRO A 268 -12.92 0.78 25.41
N ARG A 269 -13.45 0.35 24.28
CA ARG A 269 -14.49 -0.69 24.22
C ARG A 269 -13.97 -2.03 24.71
N ILE A 270 -12.66 -2.28 24.53
CA ILE A 270 -11.98 -3.49 24.95
C ILE A 270 -10.66 -3.08 25.60
N SER A 271 -10.50 -3.36 26.88
CA SER A 271 -9.34 -2.92 27.65
C SER A 271 -8.21 -3.95 27.75
N ASP A 272 -8.47 -5.20 27.33
CA ASP A 272 -7.61 -6.35 27.61
C ASP A 272 -7.42 -7.31 26.43
N LEU A 273 -7.54 -6.82 25.21
CA LEU A 273 -7.40 -7.62 23.99
C LEU A 273 -6.06 -7.32 23.34
N ASP A 274 -5.16 -8.29 23.35
CA ASP A 274 -3.89 -8.25 22.64
C ASP A 274 -3.95 -9.09 21.37
N GLU A 275 -3.48 -8.52 20.28
CA GLU A 275 -3.40 -9.19 18.99
C GLU A 275 -1.93 -9.34 18.58
N ARG A 276 -1.58 -10.51 18.02
CA ARG A 276 -0.22 -10.77 17.53
C ARG A 276 -0.24 -11.50 16.20
N VAL A 277 0.55 -11.02 15.28
CA VAL A 277 0.82 -11.63 13.98
C VAL A 277 2.30 -12.02 13.91
N PHE A 278 2.54 -13.30 13.70
CA PHE A 278 3.87 -13.87 13.52
C PHE A 278 3.93 -14.48 12.12
N ARG A 279 4.83 -13.99 11.26
CA ARG A 279 4.84 -14.34 9.85
C ARG A 279 6.25 -14.52 9.30
N HIS A 280 6.41 -15.56 8.49
CA HIS A 280 7.59 -15.82 7.66
C HIS A 280 7.20 -15.85 6.18
N ASP A 281 7.92 -15.11 5.37
CA ASP A 281 7.70 -15.01 3.92
C ASP A 281 9.00 -15.30 3.18
N ILE A 282 9.15 -16.53 2.67
CA ILE A 282 10.32 -16.97 1.92
C ILE A 282 9.97 -16.97 0.44
N THR A 283 10.81 -16.36 -0.41
CA THR A 283 10.58 -16.26 -1.84
C THR A 283 11.86 -16.53 -2.62
N LEU A 284 11.80 -17.49 -3.53
CA LEU A 284 12.82 -17.70 -4.56
C LEU A 284 12.27 -17.14 -5.88
N ALA A 285 12.90 -16.11 -6.43
CA ALA A 285 12.47 -15.48 -7.66
C ALA A 285 13.58 -15.55 -8.72
N GLY A 286 13.18 -15.63 -9.98
CA GLY A 286 14.06 -15.59 -11.13
C GLY A 286 13.56 -14.63 -12.20
N SER A 287 14.48 -13.96 -12.84
CA SER A 287 14.23 -13.06 -13.97
C SER A 287 15.17 -13.39 -15.11
N TRP A 288 14.60 -13.46 -16.29
CA TRP A 288 15.36 -13.68 -17.53
C TRP A 288 14.90 -12.72 -18.63
N ARG A 289 15.82 -11.96 -19.16
CA ARG A 289 15.61 -10.99 -20.25
C ARG A 289 16.68 -11.22 -21.32
N PRO A 290 16.44 -12.12 -22.28
CA PRO A 290 17.42 -12.42 -23.34
C PRO A 290 17.69 -11.22 -24.25
N ASP A 291 16.66 -10.38 -24.47
CA ASP A 291 16.72 -9.18 -25.32
C ASP A 291 15.81 -8.08 -24.78
N SER A 292 15.71 -6.96 -25.50
CA SER A 292 14.88 -5.82 -25.12
C SER A 292 13.37 -6.04 -25.36
N GLY A 293 12.99 -7.08 -26.07
CA GLY A 293 11.61 -7.37 -26.44
C GLY A 293 10.93 -8.42 -25.58
N PHE A 294 11.69 -9.26 -24.87
CA PHE A 294 11.14 -10.34 -24.07
C PHE A 294 11.64 -10.33 -22.63
N ALA A 295 10.77 -10.61 -21.69
CA ALA A 295 11.14 -10.89 -20.31
C ALA A 295 10.26 -12.01 -19.72
N ALA A 296 10.90 -12.91 -18.97
CA ALA A 296 10.22 -13.91 -18.17
C ALA A 296 10.62 -13.73 -16.70
N ASN A 297 9.61 -13.71 -15.82
CA ASN A 297 9.79 -13.57 -14.39
C ASN A 297 8.99 -14.65 -13.69
N GLY A 298 9.60 -15.35 -12.75
CA GLY A 298 8.94 -16.38 -11.98
C GLY A 298 9.33 -16.31 -10.53
N SER A 299 8.45 -16.75 -9.65
CA SER A 299 8.77 -16.94 -8.24
C SER A 299 8.06 -18.16 -7.68
N ALA A 300 8.73 -18.86 -6.76
CA ALA A 300 8.15 -19.83 -5.86
C ALA A 300 8.26 -19.29 -4.44
N TYR A 301 7.22 -19.45 -3.64
CA TYR A 301 7.19 -18.89 -2.30
C TYR A 301 6.51 -19.79 -1.28
N PHE A 302 6.92 -19.61 -0.04
CA PHE A 302 6.27 -20.13 1.15
C PHE A 302 5.96 -18.98 2.08
N SER A 303 4.78 -18.97 2.67
CA SER A 303 4.42 -18.07 3.77
C SER A 303 3.77 -18.87 4.89
N GLY A 304 4.28 -18.68 6.10
CA GLY A 304 3.69 -19.20 7.32
C GLY A 304 3.21 -18.04 8.19
N GLU A 305 1.93 -18.03 8.55
CA GLU A 305 1.32 -17.01 9.39
C GLU A 305 0.67 -17.65 10.61
N ASN A 306 1.00 -17.16 11.79
CA ASN A 306 0.30 -17.44 13.03
C ASN A 306 -0.27 -16.11 13.53
N TRP A 307 -1.58 -16.04 13.58
CA TRP A 307 -2.31 -14.93 14.19
C TRP A 307 -2.95 -15.43 15.47
N GLU A 308 -2.83 -14.64 16.50
CA GLU A 308 -3.48 -14.91 17.78
C GLU A 308 -4.04 -13.63 18.39
N ILE A 309 -5.19 -13.77 19.05
CA ILE A 309 -5.78 -12.76 19.86
C ILE A 309 -5.99 -13.33 21.26
N ASN A 310 -5.50 -12.62 22.27
CA ASN A 310 -5.54 -13.05 23.65
C ASN A 310 -6.29 -12.01 24.49
N ARG A 311 -7.24 -12.47 25.29
CA ARG A 311 -7.96 -11.64 26.26
C ARG A 311 -7.40 -11.88 27.67
N GLY A 312 -7.06 -10.81 28.37
CA GLY A 312 -6.62 -10.85 29.75
C GLY A 312 -7.67 -11.48 30.69
N SER A 313 -7.21 -12.10 31.76
CA SER A 313 -8.03 -12.89 32.67
C SER A 313 -8.95 -12.10 33.61
N ALA A 314 -8.84 -10.77 33.65
CA ALA A 314 -9.39 -9.97 34.76
C ALA A 314 -10.92 -9.75 34.71
N TYR A 315 -11.57 -9.91 33.55
CA TYR A 315 -12.97 -9.50 33.38
C TYR A 315 -13.96 -10.61 32.93
N PHE A 316 -13.52 -11.86 32.76
CA PHE A 316 -14.38 -12.92 32.21
C PHE A 316 -14.54 -14.09 33.17
N THR A 317 -15.31 -13.91 34.22
CA THR A 317 -15.96 -15.04 34.90
C THR A 317 -17.19 -15.44 34.10
N GLY A 318 -17.07 -16.49 33.24
CA GLY A 318 -18.20 -17.07 32.53
C GLY A 318 -18.12 -17.21 31.03
N VAL A 319 -17.09 -16.65 30.37
CA VAL A 319 -16.82 -16.91 28.92
C VAL A 319 -16.05 -18.21 28.80
N ALA A 320 -16.44 -19.08 27.86
CA ALA A 320 -15.72 -20.31 27.59
C ALA A 320 -14.25 -20.01 27.28
N ASP A 321 -13.32 -20.83 27.78
CA ASP A 321 -11.87 -20.64 27.58
C ASP A 321 -11.48 -20.54 26.09
N THR A 322 -12.28 -21.10 25.20
CA THR A 322 -12.12 -21.00 23.74
C THR A 322 -12.22 -19.58 23.18
N LEU A 323 -12.86 -18.65 23.90
CA LEU A 323 -12.96 -17.23 23.50
C LEU A 323 -11.88 -16.34 24.13
N ARG A 324 -11.07 -16.88 25.03
CA ARG A 324 -9.93 -16.17 25.62
C ARG A 324 -8.73 -16.15 24.69
N LEU A 325 -8.51 -17.22 23.94
CA LEU A 325 -7.45 -17.33 22.95
C LEU A 325 -8.05 -17.77 21.62
N MET A 326 -8.11 -16.85 20.67
CA MET A 326 -8.41 -17.18 19.28
C MET A 326 -7.08 -17.27 18.53
N GLN A 327 -6.89 -18.31 17.78
CA GLN A 327 -5.66 -18.55 17.04
C GLN A 327 -5.96 -19.04 15.63
N THR A 328 -5.27 -18.50 14.64
CA THR A 328 -5.21 -19.08 13.31
C THR A 328 -3.78 -19.44 12.95
N ARG A 329 -3.61 -20.56 12.30
CA ARG A 329 -2.33 -20.98 11.72
C ARG A 329 -2.54 -21.23 10.24
N SER A 330 -1.84 -20.48 9.44
CA SER A 330 -1.94 -20.55 7.99
C SER A 330 -0.59 -20.84 7.37
N ALA A 331 -0.57 -21.76 6.42
CA ALA A 331 0.56 -21.99 5.55
C ALA A 331 0.10 -21.88 4.10
N PHE A 332 0.81 -21.14 3.29
CA PHE A 332 0.56 -21.09 1.86
C PHE A 332 1.86 -21.18 1.06
N VAL A 333 1.79 -22.04 0.05
CA VAL A 333 2.86 -22.31 -0.90
C VAL A 333 2.36 -21.92 -2.27
N GLY A 334 3.15 -21.23 -3.05
CA GLY A 334 2.69 -20.84 -4.37
C GLY A 334 3.82 -20.58 -5.36
N ALA A 335 3.39 -20.37 -6.60
CA ALA A 335 4.25 -19.96 -7.69
C ALA A 335 3.56 -18.90 -8.53
N VAL A 336 4.34 -17.97 -9.06
CA VAL A 336 3.91 -16.94 -10.00
C VAL A 336 4.78 -17.01 -11.23
N LEU A 337 4.17 -16.93 -12.41
CA LEU A 337 4.88 -16.78 -13.67
C LEU A 337 4.34 -15.57 -14.42
N ARG A 338 5.24 -14.75 -14.98
CA ARG A 338 4.91 -13.61 -15.83
C ARG A 338 5.81 -13.61 -17.04
N LEU A 339 5.19 -13.46 -18.19
CA LEU A 339 5.82 -13.33 -19.48
C LEU A 339 5.46 -11.97 -20.05
N GLU A 340 6.44 -11.28 -20.58
CA GLU A 340 6.29 -9.97 -21.21
C GLU A 340 6.91 -10.02 -22.60
N GLN A 341 6.15 -9.57 -23.61
CA GLN A 341 6.59 -9.58 -25.00
C GLN A 341 6.26 -8.24 -25.66
N LYS A 342 7.27 -7.57 -26.14
CA LYS A 342 7.12 -6.46 -27.08
C LYS A 342 6.89 -7.03 -28.47
N ILE A 343 5.67 -6.96 -29.00
CA ILE A 343 5.33 -7.45 -30.35
C ILE A 343 5.79 -6.45 -31.41
N SER A 344 5.63 -5.15 -31.10
CA SER A 344 6.07 -4.05 -31.96
C SER A 344 6.31 -2.81 -31.09
N ASP A 345 6.74 -1.70 -31.67
CA ASP A 345 6.91 -0.44 -30.94
C ASP A 345 5.62 0.12 -30.35
N ILE A 346 4.47 -0.32 -30.87
CA ILE A 346 3.14 0.13 -30.45
C ILE A 346 2.36 -0.93 -29.68
N LEU A 347 2.77 -2.20 -29.65
CA LEU A 347 2.04 -3.29 -29.01
C LEU A 347 2.91 -4.08 -28.04
N PHE A 348 2.46 -4.16 -26.82
CA PHE A 348 3.10 -4.89 -25.73
C PHE A 348 2.10 -5.86 -25.08
N LEU A 349 2.47 -7.13 -24.97
CA LEU A 349 1.66 -8.18 -24.36
C LEU A 349 2.29 -8.68 -23.07
N ARG A 350 1.43 -8.99 -22.10
CA ARG A 350 1.77 -9.69 -20.87
C ARG A 350 0.82 -10.87 -20.66
N ALA A 351 1.39 -11.98 -20.24
CA ALA A 351 0.61 -13.14 -19.82
C ALA A 351 1.23 -13.71 -18.55
N GLY A 352 0.43 -14.31 -17.71
CA GLY A 352 0.96 -14.90 -16.50
C GLY A 352 -0.08 -15.65 -15.71
N GLY A 353 0.34 -16.16 -14.57
CA GLY A 353 -0.55 -16.87 -13.66
C GLY A 353 0.05 -17.04 -12.29
N ASP A 354 -0.83 -17.34 -11.35
CA ASP A 354 -0.54 -17.64 -9.96
C ASP A 354 -1.11 -19.02 -9.62
N LEU A 355 -0.34 -19.83 -8.94
CA LEU A 355 -0.79 -21.08 -8.33
C LEU A 355 -0.51 -21.02 -6.85
N THR A 356 -1.50 -21.26 -6.01
CA THR A 356 -1.35 -21.19 -4.56
C THR A 356 -2.08 -22.36 -3.90
N TRP A 357 -1.40 -23.08 -3.05
CA TRP A 357 -2.00 -24.00 -2.10
C TRP A 357 -2.05 -23.33 -0.73
N VAL A 358 -3.21 -23.38 -0.09
CA VAL A 358 -3.45 -22.80 1.24
C VAL A 358 -3.87 -23.90 2.19
N ASN A 359 -3.34 -23.89 3.40
CA ASN A 359 -3.83 -24.67 4.52
C ASN A 359 -3.89 -23.77 5.74
N SER A 360 -5.09 -23.54 6.27
CA SER A 360 -5.32 -22.66 7.40
C SER A 360 -6.28 -23.30 8.39
N ALA A 361 -5.89 -23.34 9.64
CA ALA A 361 -6.68 -23.84 10.75
C ALA A 361 -6.96 -22.71 11.74
N ALA A 362 -8.18 -22.63 12.26
CA ALA A 362 -8.58 -21.64 13.25
C ALA A 362 -9.23 -22.32 14.45
N SER A 363 -8.97 -21.82 15.65
CA SER A 363 -9.56 -22.36 16.89
C SER A 363 -11.03 -22.02 17.06
N VAL A 364 -11.52 -20.96 16.44
CA VAL A 364 -12.90 -20.45 16.59
C VAL A 364 -13.72 -20.68 15.32
N TYR A 365 -13.11 -20.66 14.17
CA TYR A 365 -13.77 -20.96 12.90
C TYR A 365 -13.64 -22.46 12.64
N ALA A 366 -14.73 -23.18 12.69
CA ALA A 366 -14.75 -24.66 12.64
C ALA A 366 -14.18 -25.27 11.35
N ASP A 367 -14.03 -24.47 10.30
CA ASP A 367 -13.60 -24.95 8.99
C ASP A 367 -12.11 -24.77 8.76
N VAL A 368 -11.40 -25.88 8.55
CA VAL A 368 -10.04 -25.85 8.00
C VAL A 368 -10.13 -25.38 6.55
N LEU A 369 -9.51 -24.28 6.25
CA LEU A 369 -9.32 -23.84 4.87
C LEU A 369 -8.14 -24.60 4.27
N SER A 370 -8.43 -25.61 3.45
CA SER A 370 -7.38 -26.30 2.68
C SER A 370 -7.80 -26.35 1.23
N GLY A 371 -6.94 -25.87 0.35
CA GLY A 371 -7.28 -25.87 -1.07
C GLY A 371 -6.23 -25.31 -1.99
N VAL A 372 -6.43 -25.57 -3.28
CA VAL A 372 -5.62 -25.03 -4.37
C VAL A 372 -6.41 -23.96 -5.10
N SER A 373 -5.76 -22.86 -5.37
CA SER A 373 -6.25 -21.75 -6.19
C SER A 373 -5.29 -21.58 -7.37
N ALA A 374 -5.83 -21.49 -8.57
CA ALA A 374 -5.08 -21.20 -9.78
C ALA A 374 -5.67 -19.99 -10.50
N ALA A 375 -4.82 -19.08 -10.93
CA ALA A 375 -5.26 -17.93 -11.73
C ALA A 375 -4.36 -17.75 -12.95
N GLY A 376 -4.97 -17.30 -14.05
CA GLY A 376 -4.27 -16.95 -15.27
C GLY A 376 -4.77 -15.61 -15.80
N TYR A 377 -3.87 -14.85 -16.42
CA TYR A 377 -4.24 -13.56 -17.02
C TYR A 377 -3.52 -13.31 -18.35
N ILE A 378 -4.14 -12.46 -19.14
CA ILE A 378 -3.55 -11.83 -20.31
C ILE A 378 -3.83 -10.33 -20.26
N HIS A 379 -2.86 -9.53 -20.66
CA HIS A 379 -2.96 -8.08 -20.70
C HIS A 379 -2.25 -7.56 -21.95
N ALA A 380 -2.91 -6.66 -22.67
CA ALA A 380 -2.39 -5.99 -23.85
C ALA A 380 -2.31 -4.48 -23.62
N SER A 381 -1.22 -3.86 -24.02
CA SER A 381 -1.05 -2.41 -24.08
C SER A 381 -0.69 -2.01 -25.50
N TRP A 382 -1.46 -1.11 -26.09
CA TRP A 382 -1.23 -0.55 -27.42
C TRP A 382 -1.12 0.96 -27.33
N ALA A 383 -0.18 1.53 -28.07
CA ALA A 383 0.00 2.98 -28.17
C ALA A 383 0.24 3.40 -29.61
N SER A 384 -0.56 4.34 -30.10
CA SER A 384 -0.40 4.90 -31.44
C SER A 384 0.66 6.01 -31.46
N SER A 385 1.16 6.33 -32.65
CA SER A 385 2.00 7.50 -32.89
C SER A 385 1.29 8.84 -32.61
N ALA A 386 -0.06 8.84 -32.61
CA ALA A 386 -0.87 10.00 -32.22
C ALA A 386 -1.01 10.17 -30.70
N GLY A 387 -0.34 9.35 -29.90
CA GLY A 387 -0.39 9.41 -28.42
C GLY A 387 -1.63 8.74 -27.79
N ILE A 388 -2.49 8.09 -28.56
CA ILE A 388 -3.60 7.31 -28.03
C ILE A 388 -3.03 6.01 -27.46
N SER A 389 -3.35 5.68 -26.21
CA SER A 389 -3.03 4.39 -25.61
C SER A 389 -4.29 3.63 -25.24
N LEU A 390 -4.28 2.33 -25.50
CA LEU A 390 -5.33 1.39 -25.12
C LEU A 390 -4.72 0.29 -24.27
N ARG A 391 -5.42 -0.11 -23.23
CA ARG A 391 -5.06 -1.25 -22.40
C ARG A 391 -6.28 -2.12 -22.21
N SER A 392 -6.08 -3.41 -22.25
CA SER A 392 -7.14 -4.36 -21.95
C SER A 392 -6.57 -5.63 -21.37
N GLY A 393 -7.38 -6.32 -20.58
CA GLY A 393 -6.93 -7.57 -20.01
C GLY A 393 -8.08 -8.36 -19.41
N ALA A 394 -7.77 -9.63 -19.19
CA ALA A 394 -8.66 -10.58 -18.55
C ALA A 394 -7.88 -11.43 -17.57
N ARG A 395 -8.50 -11.78 -16.44
CA ARG A 395 -8.00 -12.72 -15.46
C ARG A 395 -9.11 -13.69 -15.10
N ILE A 396 -8.79 -14.96 -15.04
CA ILE A 396 -9.63 -16.01 -14.49
C ILE A 396 -8.94 -16.61 -13.28
N ARG A 397 -9.69 -16.82 -12.22
CA ARG A 397 -9.25 -17.53 -11.02
C ARG A 397 -10.21 -18.67 -10.72
N ILE A 398 -9.66 -19.83 -10.44
CA ILE A 398 -10.38 -21.04 -10.07
C ILE A 398 -9.91 -21.44 -8.68
N ASP A 399 -10.81 -21.40 -7.73
CA ASP A 399 -10.68 -21.97 -6.40
C ASP A 399 -11.46 -23.28 -6.33
N GLN A 400 -11.35 -24.04 -5.26
CA GLN A 400 -12.04 -25.34 -5.11
C GLN A 400 -13.53 -25.29 -5.46
N ASP A 401 -14.22 -24.22 -5.03
CA ASP A 401 -15.70 -24.13 -5.10
C ASP A 401 -16.16 -22.96 -5.98
N ARG A 402 -15.25 -22.18 -6.58
CA ARG A 402 -15.60 -20.92 -7.25
C ARG A 402 -14.71 -20.64 -8.44
N THR A 403 -15.34 -20.00 -9.42
CA THR A 403 -14.62 -19.38 -10.54
C THR A 403 -14.91 -17.88 -10.53
N SER A 404 -13.87 -17.08 -10.53
CA SER A 404 -13.94 -15.62 -10.59
C SER A 404 -13.39 -15.13 -11.91
N LEU A 405 -14.06 -14.16 -12.53
CA LEU A 405 -13.66 -13.54 -13.79
C LEU A 405 -13.45 -12.04 -13.58
N SER A 406 -12.29 -11.55 -13.97
CA SER A 406 -11.99 -10.12 -14.01
C SER A 406 -11.65 -9.70 -15.43
N LEU A 407 -12.23 -8.58 -15.88
CA LEU A 407 -12.06 -8.02 -17.21
C LEU A 407 -11.83 -6.52 -17.08
N GLY A 408 -11.05 -5.96 -17.99
CA GLY A 408 -10.89 -4.51 -18.03
C GLY A 408 -10.42 -3.99 -19.36
N ALA A 409 -10.78 -2.73 -19.63
CA ALA A 409 -10.33 -1.96 -20.77
C ALA A 409 -10.18 -0.49 -20.40
N ALA A 410 -9.09 0.11 -20.84
CA ALA A 410 -8.79 1.50 -20.55
C ALA A 410 -8.23 2.21 -21.78
N VAL A 411 -8.54 3.50 -21.90
CA VAL A 411 -8.07 4.38 -22.97
C VAL A 411 -7.51 5.66 -22.37
N ALA A 412 -6.39 6.13 -22.92
CA ALA A 412 -5.94 7.50 -22.74
C ALA A 412 -5.70 8.11 -24.13
N ALA A 413 -6.25 9.30 -24.36
CA ALA A 413 -6.19 9.97 -25.65
C ALA A 413 -5.86 11.46 -25.44
N PRO A 414 -4.84 12.01 -26.12
CA PRO A 414 -4.57 13.45 -26.11
C PRO A 414 -5.70 14.16 -26.88
N ILE A 415 -6.31 15.16 -26.23
CA ILE A 415 -7.23 16.10 -26.89
C ILE A 415 -6.41 17.25 -27.47
N SER A 416 -5.35 17.64 -26.77
CA SER A 416 -4.38 18.66 -27.20
C SER A 416 -3.01 18.36 -26.59
N SER A 417 -2.01 19.18 -26.90
CA SER A 417 -0.68 19.04 -26.28
C SER A 417 -0.66 19.16 -24.75
N GLN A 418 -1.71 19.72 -24.16
CA GLN A 418 -1.81 19.94 -22.71
C GLN A 418 -2.98 19.20 -22.06
N ILE A 419 -3.89 18.62 -22.84
CA ILE A 419 -5.10 17.98 -22.33
C ILE A 419 -5.17 16.56 -22.83
N ALA A 420 -5.32 15.61 -21.93
CA ALA A 420 -5.59 14.21 -22.24
C ALA A 420 -6.89 13.76 -21.56
N PHE A 421 -7.70 13.00 -22.29
CA PHE A 421 -8.85 12.28 -21.78
C PHE A 421 -8.43 10.87 -21.37
N THR A 422 -9.01 10.36 -20.29
CA THR A 422 -8.83 8.98 -19.85
C THR A 422 -10.17 8.35 -19.52
N ALA A 423 -10.32 7.08 -19.82
CA ALA A 423 -11.44 6.29 -19.35
C ALA A 423 -10.97 4.86 -19.05
N ASP A 424 -11.54 4.26 -18.03
CA ASP A 424 -11.28 2.89 -17.60
C ASP A 424 -12.61 2.22 -17.24
N PHE A 425 -12.80 1.01 -17.68
CA PHE A 425 -13.93 0.17 -17.30
C PHE A 425 -13.40 -1.18 -16.86
N SER A 426 -13.77 -1.59 -15.66
CA SER A 426 -13.39 -2.89 -15.14
C SER A 426 -14.54 -3.61 -14.45
N ARG A 427 -14.53 -4.94 -14.58
CA ARG A 427 -15.39 -5.89 -13.88
C ARG A 427 -14.50 -6.86 -13.10
N SER A 428 -14.85 -7.14 -11.86
CA SER A 428 -14.19 -8.16 -11.06
C SER A 428 -15.16 -8.85 -10.11
N ASP A 429 -14.82 -10.08 -9.71
CA ASP A 429 -15.52 -10.81 -8.68
C ASP A 429 -14.61 -10.87 -7.44
N ARG A 430 -15.14 -10.57 -6.24
CA ARG A 430 -14.47 -10.71 -4.95
C ARG A 430 -15.05 -11.90 -4.20
N ALA A 431 -14.20 -12.86 -3.90
CA ALA A 431 -14.59 -13.97 -3.02
C ALA A 431 -14.57 -13.52 -1.55
N PRO A 432 -15.53 -13.95 -0.71
CA PRO A 432 -15.49 -13.70 0.72
C PRO A 432 -14.29 -14.35 1.36
N SER A 433 -13.74 -13.70 2.38
CA SER A 433 -12.73 -14.30 3.26
C SER A 433 -13.35 -15.34 4.20
N PRO A 434 -12.57 -16.24 4.79
CA PRO A 434 -13.07 -17.16 5.82
C PRO A 434 -13.75 -16.46 6.99
N THR A 435 -13.25 -15.29 7.41
CA THR A 435 -13.85 -14.52 8.51
C THR A 435 -15.14 -13.80 8.13
N GLU A 436 -15.39 -13.56 6.85
CA GLU A 436 -16.67 -13.09 6.34
C GLU A 436 -17.68 -14.24 6.17
N GLY A 437 -17.20 -15.46 5.94
CA GLY A 437 -18.03 -16.65 5.75
C GLY A 437 -17.99 -17.19 4.32
N ARG A 438 -17.38 -18.37 4.16
CA ARG A 438 -17.13 -19.01 2.87
C ARG A 438 -18.38 -19.32 2.04
N ASN A 439 -19.53 -19.45 2.69
CA ASN A 439 -20.78 -19.81 2.02
C ASN A 439 -21.49 -18.61 1.37
N LEU A 440 -21.02 -17.39 1.63
CA LEU A 440 -21.60 -16.20 1.02
C LEU A 440 -21.29 -16.16 -0.49
N PRO A 441 -22.18 -15.60 -1.32
CA PRO A 441 -21.90 -15.37 -2.73
C PRO A 441 -20.72 -14.42 -2.92
N SER A 442 -20.00 -14.54 -4.04
CA SER A 442 -18.98 -13.56 -4.41
C SER A 442 -19.64 -12.22 -4.74
N GLU A 443 -19.06 -11.13 -4.28
CA GLU A 443 -19.42 -9.80 -4.73
C GLU A 443 -19.02 -9.62 -6.20
N LYS A 444 -19.84 -8.88 -6.96
CA LYS A 444 -19.49 -8.51 -8.33
C LYS A 444 -19.39 -7.00 -8.42
N HIS A 445 -18.26 -6.55 -8.87
CA HIS A 445 -17.95 -5.13 -9.01
C HIS A 445 -17.88 -4.73 -10.46
N LEU A 446 -18.54 -3.62 -10.79
CA LEU A 446 -18.36 -2.90 -12.04
C LEU A 446 -17.86 -1.51 -11.70
N LEU A 447 -16.71 -1.12 -12.22
CA LEU A 447 -16.12 0.20 -12.03
C LEU A 447 -15.95 0.89 -13.36
N ALA A 448 -16.46 2.10 -13.48
CA ALA A 448 -16.22 2.99 -14.60
C ALA A 448 -15.54 4.27 -14.08
N LEU A 449 -14.43 4.63 -14.69
CA LEU A 449 -13.67 5.85 -14.42
C LEU A 449 -13.63 6.69 -15.69
N ALA A 450 -13.75 8.00 -15.58
CA ALA A 450 -13.53 8.94 -16.68
C ALA A 450 -12.84 10.19 -16.14
N GLY A 451 -11.81 10.66 -16.82
CA GLY A 451 -11.00 11.77 -16.32
C GLY A 451 -10.39 12.64 -17.41
N LEU A 452 -10.01 13.82 -17.00
CA LEU A 452 -9.22 14.77 -17.79
C LEU A 452 -7.93 15.09 -17.04
N ARG A 453 -6.84 15.09 -17.79
CA ARG A 453 -5.55 15.56 -17.33
C ARG A 453 -5.17 16.83 -18.09
N PHE A 454 -4.80 17.85 -17.33
CA PHE A 454 -4.30 19.13 -17.84
C PHE A 454 -2.84 19.31 -17.44
N GLY A 455 -1.95 19.42 -18.41
CA GLY A 455 -0.53 19.56 -18.19
C GLY A 455 0.21 18.23 -17.90
N PRO A 456 1.54 18.30 -17.64
CA PRO A 456 2.36 17.15 -17.32
C PRO A 456 2.09 16.63 -15.88
N ASP A 457 2.39 15.37 -15.59
CA ASP A 457 2.17 14.75 -14.26
C ASP A 457 2.92 15.48 -13.13
N SER A 458 4.05 16.09 -13.42
CA SER A 458 4.85 16.84 -12.45
C SER A 458 4.27 18.22 -12.11
N SER A 459 3.45 18.79 -13.00
CA SER A 459 2.85 20.12 -12.84
C SER A 459 1.55 20.20 -13.64
N GLY A 460 0.49 19.61 -13.12
CA GLY A 460 -0.78 19.54 -13.82
C GLY A 460 -1.95 19.29 -12.88
N ILE A 461 -3.13 19.22 -13.49
CA ILE A 461 -4.39 18.93 -12.80
C ILE A 461 -4.96 17.64 -13.40
N ILE A 462 -5.42 16.75 -12.54
CA ILE A 462 -6.20 15.57 -12.89
C ILE A 462 -7.56 15.75 -12.24
N ALA A 463 -8.62 15.58 -13.03
CA ALA A 463 -9.99 15.55 -12.54
C ALA A 463 -10.67 14.30 -13.10
N SER A 464 -11.19 13.46 -12.23
CA SER A 464 -11.80 12.18 -12.60
C SER A 464 -13.11 11.97 -11.86
N MET A 465 -14.06 11.35 -12.55
CA MET A 465 -15.30 10.85 -11.97
C MET A 465 -15.29 9.32 -12.00
N PHE A 466 -15.98 8.71 -11.06
CA PHE A 466 -16.16 7.27 -11.03
C PHE A 466 -17.60 6.89 -10.69
N SER A 467 -17.99 5.72 -11.18
CA SER A 467 -19.21 5.02 -10.80
C SER A 467 -18.85 3.57 -10.54
N ARG A 468 -19.18 3.10 -9.35
CA ARG A 468 -18.96 1.71 -8.92
C ARG A 468 -20.29 1.09 -8.56
N TYR A 469 -20.64 -0.01 -9.22
CA TYR A 469 -21.78 -0.85 -8.86
C TYR A 469 -21.31 -2.12 -8.20
N ILE A 470 -21.90 -2.46 -7.06
CA ILE A 470 -21.59 -3.65 -6.27
C ILE A 470 -22.86 -4.48 -6.17
N SER A 471 -22.81 -5.68 -6.70
CA SER A 471 -23.89 -6.67 -6.56
C SER A 471 -23.53 -7.66 -5.46
N SER A 472 -24.50 -7.93 -4.61
CA SER A 472 -24.34 -8.81 -3.42
C SER A 472 -23.17 -8.37 -2.52
N PRO A 473 -23.13 -7.09 -2.07
CA PRO A 473 -22.09 -6.64 -1.16
C PRO A 473 -22.09 -7.50 0.12
N ILE A 474 -20.89 -7.76 0.64
CA ILE A 474 -20.74 -8.47 1.92
C ILE A 474 -20.71 -7.43 3.02
N GLU A 475 -21.75 -7.45 3.84
CA GLU A 475 -21.92 -6.55 4.98
C GLU A 475 -21.75 -7.34 6.27
N SER A 476 -21.32 -6.68 7.33
CA SER A 476 -21.08 -7.32 8.62
C SER A 476 -21.81 -6.59 9.73
N ILE A 477 -22.32 -7.35 10.68
CA ILE A 477 -22.87 -6.84 11.94
C ILE A 477 -22.06 -7.39 13.11
N ARG A 478 -21.99 -6.61 14.17
CA ARG A 478 -21.28 -6.98 15.39
C ARG A 478 -22.07 -8.02 16.17
N ILE A 479 -21.42 -9.07 16.63
CA ILE A 479 -21.97 -10.03 17.59
C ILE A 479 -21.47 -9.66 18.98
N THR A 480 -22.39 -9.53 19.92
CA THR A 480 -22.09 -9.27 21.33
C THR A 480 -22.65 -10.36 22.22
N ASP A 481 -22.01 -10.57 23.38
CA ASP A 481 -22.56 -11.39 24.44
C ASP A 481 -23.69 -10.66 25.20
N THR A 482 -24.28 -11.33 26.19
CA THR A 482 -25.33 -10.75 27.05
C THR A 482 -24.89 -9.54 27.88
N ASN A 483 -23.58 -9.35 28.03
CA ASN A 483 -22.98 -8.23 28.74
C ASN A 483 -22.54 -7.09 27.81
N GLY A 484 -22.80 -7.20 26.49
CA GLY A 484 -22.41 -6.22 25.50
C GLY A 484 -20.97 -6.33 25.00
N ASN A 485 -20.23 -7.38 25.40
CA ASN A 485 -18.85 -7.58 24.93
C ASN A 485 -18.84 -8.08 23.48
N THR A 486 -17.99 -7.50 22.65
CA THR A 486 -17.83 -7.94 21.26
C THR A 486 -17.18 -9.31 21.20
N LEU A 487 -17.84 -10.24 20.51
CA LEU A 487 -17.35 -11.60 20.23
C LEU A 487 -16.75 -11.73 18.84
N GLY A 488 -17.18 -10.91 17.90
CA GLY A 488 -16.77 -10.94 16.49
C GLY A 488 -17.81 -10.29 15.59
N THR A 489 -17.88 -10.76 14.34
CA THR A 489 -18.87 -10.31 13.35
C THR A 489 -19.62 -11.48 12.74
N HIS A 490 -20.83 -11.21 12.29
CA HIS A 490 -21.58 -12.06 11.36
C HIS A 490 -21.77 -11.32 10.05
N SER A 491 -21.32 -11.92 8.96
CA SER A 491 -21.43 -11.31 7.64
C SER A 491 -22.56 -11.94 6.84
N PHE A 492 -23.17 -11.15 5.98
CA PHE A 492 -24.27 -11.54 5.12
C PHE A 492 -24.19 -10.82 3.78
N SER A 493 -24.95 -11.28 2.78
CA SER A 493 -25.05 -10.59 1.49
C SER A 493 -26.11 -9.50 1.59
N GLY A 494 -25.70 -8.26 1.43
CA GLY A 494 -26.58 -7.09 1.41
C GLY A 494 -27.20 -6.81 0.03
N ASP A 495 -27.99 -5.75 -0.04
CA ASP A 495 -28.60 -5.27 -1.27
C ASP A 495 -27.58 -4.61 -2.20
N SER A 496 -27.80 -4.78 -3.50
CA SER A 496 -26.93 -4.17 -4.51
C SER A 496 -26.92 -2.65 -4.38
N ARG A 497 -25.73 -2.06 -4.47
CA ARG A 497 -25.54 -0.60 -4.32
C ARG A 497 -24.67 0.00 -5.42
N ALA A 498 -24.88 1.28 -5.69
CA ALA A 498 -24.04 2.07 -6.57
C ALA A 498 -23.40 3.22 -5.81
N VAL A 499 -22.10 3.40 -5.98
CA VAL A 499 -21.34 4.53 -5.42
C VAL A 499 -20.88 5.40 -6.59
N VAL A 500 -21.18 6.68 -6.52
CA VAL A 500 -20.77 7.66 -7.53
C VAL A 500 -19.97 8.76 -6.84
N GLY A 501 -18.87 9.15 -7.44
CA GLY A 501 -18.03 10.19 -6.88
C GLY A 501 -17.04 10.74 -7.90
N GLY A 502 -16.17 11.61 -7.42
CA GLY A 502 -15.10 12.16 -8.22
C GLY A 502 -13.95 12.65 -7.38
N PHE A 503 -12.80 12.77 -8.00
CA PHE A 503 -11.65 13.40 -7.35
C PHE A 503 -10.94 14.37 -8.27
N ILE A 504 -10.28 15.33 -7.65
CA ILE A 504 -9.41 16.29 -8.33
C ILE A 504 -8.07 16.33 -7.60
N ARG A 505 -6.99 16.39 -8.35
CA ARG A 505 -5.63 16.59 -7.83
C ARG A 505 -4.91 17.61 -8.70
N GLY A 506 -4.42 18.67 -8.08
CA GLY A 506 -3.54 19.67 -8.71
C GLY A 506 -2.14 19.61 -8.12
N ARG A 507 -1.12 19.68 -8.96
CA ARG A 507 0.30 19.76 -8.58
C ARG A 507 0.97 20.88 -9.37
N THR A 508 1.85 21.64 -8.74
CA THR A 508 2.63 22.64 -9.46
C THR A 508 3.95 22.98 -8.77
N PHE A 509 4.92 23.40 -9.57
CA PHE A 509 6.14 24.01 -9.07
C PHE A 509 6.08 25.51 -9.29
N LEU A 510 5.94 26.27 -8.19
CA LEU A 510 6.05 27.71 -8.20
C LEU A 510 7.51 28.10 -7.97
N PHE A 511 8.01 29.06 -8.79
CA PHE A 511 9.40 29.56 -8.66
C PHE A 511 10.48 28.48 -8.67
N LYS A 512 10.24 27.33 -9.32
CA LYS A 512 11.16 26.17 -9.45
C LYS A 512 11.56 25.46 -8.14
N ARG A 513 11.17 25.97 -6.97
CA ARG A 513 11.56 25.47 -5.64
C ARG A 513 10.40 25.25 -4.68
N LEU A 514 9.28 25.87 -4.95
CA LEU A 514 8.06 25.71 -4.15
C LEU A 514 7.16 24.71 -4.87
N PHE A 515 7.06 23.52 -4.34
CA PHE A 515 6.08 22.53 -4.78
C PHE A 515 4.79 22.72 -4.00
N ALA A 516 3.67 22.79 -4.69
CA ALA A 516 2.34 22.89 -4.09
C ALA A 516 1.44 21.79 -4.67
N GLN A 517 0.62 21.21 -3.83
CA GLN A 517 -0.36 20.20 -4.20
C GLN A 517 -1.68 20.49 -3.50
N CYS A 518 -2.79 20.33 -4.22
CA CYS A 518 -4.13 20.28 -3.65
C CYS A 518 -4.88 19.05 -4.18
N TRP A 519 -5.81 18.54 -3.41
CA TRP A 519 -6.63 17.41 -3.81
C TRP A 519 -7.95 17.43 -3.06
N ALA A 520 -8.99 16.90 -3.67
CA ALA A 520 -10.28 16.68 -3.07
C ALA A 520 -10.96 15.47 -3.69
N GLN A 521 -11.70 14.74 -2.88
CA GLN A 521 -12.56 13.64 -3.29
C GLN A 521 -13.95 13.86 -2.74
N SER A 522 -14.97 13.58 -3.54
CA SER A 522 -16.37 13.72 -3.17
C SER A 522 -17.15 12.46 -3.57
N TYR A 523 -18.10 12.08 -2.72
CA TYR A 523 -19.07 11.04 -3.00
C TYR A 523 -20.44 11.69 -3.13
N PHE A 524 -21.12 11.45 -4.28
CA PHE A 524 -22.40 12.10 -4.63
C PHE A 524 -23.59 11.18 -4.36
N GLY A 525 -23.35 9.90 -4.06
CA GLY A 525 -24.38 8.90 -3.78
C GLY A 525 -23.77 7.55 -3.43
N GLY A 526 -24.57 6.68 -2.82
CA GLY A 526 -24.20 5.28 -2.59
C GLY A 526 -23.76 4.89 -1.19
N GLY A 527 -24.16 5.64 -0.18
CA GLY A 527 -23.97 5.25 1.22
C GLY A 527 -23.52 6.40 2.11
N ALA A 528 -24.03 6.40 3.32
CA ALA A 528 -23.63 7.35 4.37
C ALA A 528 -22.30 6.98 5.03
N GLU A 529 -21.70 5.86 4.62
CA GLU A 529 -20.49 5.29 5.24
C GLU A 529 -19.19 6.02 4.86
N LEU A 530 -19.28 6.97 3.91
CA LEU A 530 -18.15 7.76 3.44
C LEU A 530 -18.44 9.25 3.54
N PRO A 531 -17.42 10.08 3.80
CA PRO A 531 -17.62 11.53 3.86
C PRO A 531 -18.02 12.09 2.50
N ALA A 532 -19.00 13.01 2.47
CA ALA A 532 -19.41 13.67 1.23
C ALA A 532 -18.24 14.41 0.56
N LEU A 533 -17.31 14.94 1.35
CA LEU A 533 -16.09 15.59 0.87
C LEU A 533 -14.92 15.30 1.81
N PHE A 534 -13.79 14.94 1.19
CA PHE A 534 -12.50 14.76 1.82
C PHE A 534 -11.44 15.42 0.95
N GLY A 535 -10.54 16.23 1.54
CA GLY A 535 -9.57 16.94 0.72
C GLY A 535 -8.46 17.60 1.52
N GLY A 536 -7.46 18.13 0.81
CA GLY A 536 -6.33 18.76 1.45
C GLY A 536 -5.46 19.59 0.52
N ILE A 537 -4.56 20.33 1.14
CA ILE A 537 -3.51 21.10 0.48
C ILE A 537 -2.18 20.81 1.16
N SER A 538 -1.11 20.82 0.38
CA SER A 538 0.26 20.80 0.91
C SER A 538 1.15 21.72 0.09
N ALA A 539 2.15 22.30 0.75
CA ALA A 539 3.20 23.03 0.07
C ALA A 539 4.55 22.78 0.75
N GLN A 540 5.59 22.70 -0.06
CA GLN A 540 6.96 22.51 0.43
C GLN A 540 7.95 23.32 -0.40
N TYR A 541 8.93 23.90 0.26
CA TYR A 541 10.01 24.64 -0.34
C TYR A 541 11.31 23.87 -0.20
N GLU A 542 12.05 23.69 -1.31
CA GLU A 542 13.37 23.05 -1.33
C GLU A 542 14.47 24.11 -1.50
N TYR A 543 15.34 24.23 -0.49
CA TYR A 543 16.55 25.02 -0.54
C TYR A 543 17.75 24.07 -0.70
N LYS A 544 18.61 24.33 -1.70
CA LYS A 544 19.83 23.55 -1.98
C LYS A 544 21.07 24.40 -1.77
N ALA A 545 22.03 23.86 -1.02
CA ALA A 545 23.33 24.48 -0.75
C ALA A 545 24.44 23.42 -0.93
N GLY A 546 25.02 23.34 -2.13
CA GLY A 546 26.00 22.30 -2.47
C GLY A 546 25.42 20.88 -2.35
N ALA A 547 26.06 20.04 -1.55
CA ALA A 547 25.61 18.66 -1.25
C ALA A 547 24.48 18.60 -0.21
N SER A 548 24.15 19.71 0.43
CA SER A 548 23.12 19.81 1.47
C SER A 548 21.82 20.36 0.90
N SER A 549 20.69 19.98 1.49
CA SER A 549 19.40 20.58 1.17
C SER A 549 18.50 20.64 2.41
N LEU A 550 17.60 21.62 2.40
CA LEU A 550 16.54 21.74 3.38
C LEU A 550 15.21 21.75 2.63
N ILE A 551 14.30 20.85 2.99
CA ILE A 551 12.91 20.87 2.56
C ILE A 551 12.07 21.23 3.78
N ALA A 552 11.25 22.27 3.69
CA ALA A 552 10.31 22.64 4.73
C ALA A 552 8.93 22.84 4.12
N GLY A 553 7.89 22.44 4.82
CA GLY A 553 6.55 22.50 4.28
C GLY A 553 5.47 22.33 5.31
N PHE A 554 4.23 22.37 4.82
CA PHE A 554 3.03 22.10 5.60
C PHE A 554 2.02 21.28 4.81
N SER A 555 1.10 20.64 5.52
CA SER A 555 -0.07 20.00 4.96
C SER A 555 -1.27 20.24 5.87
N VAL A 556 -2.44 20.33 5.24
CA VAL A 556 -3.73 20.49 5.91
C VAL A 556 -4.73 19.65 5.16
N SER A 557 -5.58 18.91 5.85
CA SER A 557 -6.70 18.18 5.26
C SER A 557 -7.98 18.36 6.04
N GLY A 558 -9.10 18.05 5.43
CA GLY A 558 -10.42 18.16 6.03
C GLY A 558 -11.36 17.09 5.53
N ILE A 559 -12.34 16.77 6.37
CA ILE A 559 -13.34 15.72 6.17
C ILE A 559 -14.69 16.24 6.62
N THR A 560 -15.74 16.02 5.85
CA THR A 560 -17.12 16.31 6.26
C THR A 560 -17.63 15.22 7.22
N ALA A 561 -18.66 15.55 7.99
CA ALA A 561 -19.34 14.56 8.83
C ALA A 561 -19.88 13.39 7.99
N TYR A 562 -19.86 12.19 8.55
CA TYR A 562 -20.31 10.97 7.88
C TYR A 562 -20.62 9.86 8.89
N ARG A 563 -21.41 8.89 8.47
CA ARG A 563 -21.64 7.64 9.23
C ARG A 563 -20.71 6.59 8.68
N GLY A 564 -19.61 6.34 9.39
CA GLY A 564 -18.60 5.40 8.94
C GLY A 564 -18.83 3.97 9.39
N GLU A 565 -17.87 3.15 9.06
CA GLU A 565 -17.75 1.78 9.56
C GLU A 565 -16.64 1.72 10.61
N THR A 566 -16.87 1.06 11.73
CA THR A 566 -15.87 0.82 12.77
C THR A 566 -15.25 -0.57 12.63
N PHE A 567 -14.00 -0.69 13.02
CA PHE A 567 -13.24 -1.93 12.92
C PHE A 567 -13.51 -2.89 14.09
N VAL A 568 -13.61 -4.18 13.79
CA VAL A 568 -13.77 -5.28 14.77
C VAL A 568 -12.52 -6.16 14.75
N PRO A 569 -11.64 -6.07 15.75
CA PRO A 569 -10.34 -6.74 15.75
C PRO A 569 -10.40 -8.27 15.63
N GLN A 570 -11.42 -8.91 16.21
CA GLN A 570 -11.54 -10.37 16.23
C GLN A 570 -11.68 -11.00 14.84
N THR A 571 -12.15 -10.25 13.85
CA THR A 571 -12.44 -10.75 12.51
C THR A 571 -11.83 -9.92 11.39
N TRP A 572 -11.22 -8.79 11.72
CA TRP A 572 -10.71 -7.76 10.79
C TRP A 572 -11.77 -7.26 9.81
N ASN A 573 -13.03 -7.30 10.26
CA ASN A 573 -14.15 -6.77 9.48
C ASN A 573 -14.55 -5.38 9.97
N TYR A 574 -15.17 -4.63 9.09
CA TYR A 574 -15.78 -3.35 9.38
C TYR A 574 -17.29 -3.53 9.55
N VAL A 575 -17.87 -2.80 10.48
CA VAL A 575 -19.32 -2.80 10.75
C VAL A 575 -19.84 -1.36 10.76
N ALA A 576 -20.98 -1.15 10.14
CA ALA A 576 -21.64 0.16 10.11
C ALA A 576 -21.92 0.68 11.52
N THR A 577 -21.82 2.00 11.70
CA THR A 577 -22.12 2.69 12.95
C THR A 577 -23.42 3.48 12.84
N GLU A 578 -24.18 3.58 13.95
CA GLU A 578 -25.36 4.43 14.00
C GLU A 578 -24.99 5.91 14.21
N ASN A 579 -23.89 6.16 14.92
CA ASN A 579 -23.44 7.49 15.27
C ASN A 579 -22.68 8.15 14.10
N GLU A 580 -22.93 9.45 13.94
CA GLU A 580 -22.24 10.27 12.97
C GLU A 580 -20.86 10.66 13.50
N THR A 581 -19.82 10.41 12.70
CA THR A 581 -18.48 10.96 12.93
C THR A 581 -18.48 12.43 12.56
N PRO A 582 -18.02 13.33 13.44
CA PRO A 582 -18.10 14.75 13.20
C PRO A 582 -17.18 15.19 12.05
N ALA A 583 -17.54 16.28 11.40
CA ALA A 583 -16.64 16.96 10.46
C ALA A 583 -15.36 17.38 11.19
N ALA A 584 -14.23 17.16 10.56
CA ALA A 584 -12.94 17.53 11.11
C ALA A 584 -12.08 18.27 10.10
N PHE A 585 -11.27 19.17 10.64
CA PHE A 585 -10.21 19.82 9.90
C PHE A 585 -8.88 19.36 10.51
N ASP A 586 -8.11 18.61 9.73
CA ASP A 586 -6.81 18.09 10.17
C ASP A 586 -5.90 19.26 10.50
N GLY A 587 -5.67 19.47 11.77
CA GLY A 587 -5.05 20.65 12.32
C GLY A 587 -3.63 20.86 11.88
N CYS A 588 -3.38 21.24 10.67
CA CYS A 588 -2.12 21.65 10.06
C CYS A 588 -0.88 20.89 10.56
N SER A 589 -0.25 20.13 9.72
CA SER A 589 1.05 19.52 10.00
C SER A 589 2.15 20.32 9.34
N VAL A 590 3.24 20.60 10.06
CA VAL A 590 4.44 21.26 9.52
C VAL A 590 5.63 20.31 9.60
N PHE A 591 6.52 20.37 8.63
CA PHE A 591 7.68 19.49 8.58
C PHE A 591 8.92 20.18 8.03
N ALA A 592 10.07 19.64 8.42
CA ALA A 592 11.36 20.00 7.88
C ALA A 592 12.23 18.74 7.69
N THR A 593 12.91 18.65 6.56
CA THR A 593 13.88 17.60 6.26
C THR A 593 15.19 18.23 5.83
N ALA A 594 16.24 18.08 6.63
CA ALA A 594 17.59 18.53 6.33
C ALA A 594 18.44 17.35 5.83
N LYS A 595 19.01 17.48 4.63
CA LYS A 595 20.02 16.55 4.13
C LYS A 595 21.40 17.19 4.31
N LEU A 596 22.28 16.50 5.02
CA LEU A 596 23.65 16.90 5.33
C LEU A 596 24.59 15.77 4.88
N GLY A 597 25.10 15.88 3.65
CA GLY A 597 25.85 14.79 3.04
C GLY A 597 24.99 13.51 2.90
N ASN A 598 25.38 12.44 3.60
CA ASN A 598 24.69 11.15 3.61
C ASN A 598 23.68 11.01 4.75
N ALA A 599 23.59 12.00 5.63
CA ALA A 599 22.63 12.02 6.74
C ALA A 599 21.37 12.83 6.35
N ARG A 600 20.20 12.40 6.85
CA ARG A 600 18.94 13.14 6.77
C ARG A 600 18.32 13.22 8.14
N LEU A 601 18.08 14.43 8.59
CA LEU A 601 17.32 14.72 9.79
C LEU A 601 15.94 15.21 9.37
N ARG A 602 14.89 14.64 9.95
CA ARG A 602 13.50 15.03 9.70
C ARG A 602 12.79 15.34 11.00
N ALA A 603 12.03 16.41 11.02
CA ALA A 603 11.11 16.74 12.08
C ALA A 603 9.72 16.99 11.47
N VAL A 604 8.69 16.44 12.10
CA VAL A 604 7.30 16.62 11.72
C VAL A 604 6.52 16.97 12.98
N TYR A 605 5.78 18.06 12.95
CA TYR A 605 4.85 18.42 13.99
C TYR A 605 3.44 18.33 13.42
N SER A 606 2.73 17.28 13.80
CA SER A 606 1.41 16.95 13.27
C SER A 606 0.31 17.54 14.14
N ASN A 607 -0.85 17.78 13.53
CA ASN A 607 -2.08 18.24 14.19
C ASN A 607 -1.85 19.45 15.11
N LEU A 608 -1.25 20.51 14.56
CA LEU A 608 -0.83 21.73 15.28
C LEU A 608 -1.94 22.35 16.15
N PHE A 609 -3.20 22.22 15.76
CA PHE A 609 -4.35 22.80 16.44
C PHE A 609 -5.09 21.81 17.36
N SER A 610 -4.59 20.59 17.54
CA SER A 610 -5.22 19.51 18.34
C SER A 610 -6.66 19.24 17.88
N ALA A 611 -6.89 19.19 16.57
CA ALA A 611 -8.19 18.87 16.04
C ALA A 611 -8.53 17.41 16.37
N HIS A 612 -9.80 17.17 16.73
CA HIS A 612 -10.31 15.81 16.90
C HIS A 612 -10.65 15.25 15.51
N ILE A 613 -9.94 14.22 15.08
CA ILE A 613 -10.07 13.62 13.75
C ILE A 613 -10.29 12.13 13.94
N GLU A 614 -11.31 11.60 13.27
CA GLU A 614 -11.57 10.17 13.17
C GLU A 614 -11.71 9.80 11.69
N TYR A 615 -10.80 8.98 11.19
CA TYR A 615 -10.91 8.36 9.86
C TYR A 615 -11.63 7.01 9.93
N THR A 616 -11.69 6.41 11.09
CA THR A 616 -12.52 5.26 11.44
C THR A 616 -13.29 5.64 12.70
N PRO A 617 -14.61 5.58 12.71
CA PRO A 617 -15.41 5.95 13.87
C PRO A 617 -14.94 5.28 15.15
N TYR A 618 -14.86 6.05 16.22
CA TYR A 618 -14.37 5.66 17.55
C TYR A 618 -12.86 5.44 17.67
N TYR A 619 -12.09 5.69 16.61
CA TYR A 619 -10.64 5.62 16.60
C TYR A 619 -10.04 7.01 16.32
N PRO A 620 -9.93 7.89 17.33
CA PRO A 620 -9.36 9.21 17.15
C PRO A 620 -7.90 9.12 16.70
N ASP A 621 -7.55 9.90 15.69
CA ASP A 621 -6.16 10.06 15.23
C ASP A 621 -5.30 10.77 16.29
N LEU A 622 -3.99 10.77 16.13
CA LEU A 622 -3.07 11.40 17.07
C LEU A 622 -3.38 12.90 17.22
N ASP A 623 -3.31 13.37 18.44
CA ASP A 623 -3.31 14.81 18.76
C ASP A 623 -1.99 15.49 18.33
N ARG A 624 -1.66 16.63 18.91
CA ARG A 624 -0.39 17.31 18.64
C ARG A 624 0.78 16.38 18.95
N THR A 625 1.55 16.06 17.91
CA THR A 625 2.61 15.05 18.00
C THR A 625 3.87 15.54 17.30
N LEU A 626 4.98 15.58 18.03
CA LEU A 626 6.30 15.84 17.46
C LEU A 626 6.97 14.52 17.10
N ARG A 627 7.35 14.39 15.84
CA ARG A 627 8.05 13.20 15.31
C ARG A 627 9.40 13.61 14.75
N ILE A 628 10.47 12.96 15.22
CA ILE A 628 11.85 13.23 14.77
C ILE A 628 12.44 11.94 14.24
N SER A 629 13.14 11.99 13.11
CA SER A 629 13.89 10.84 12.59
C SER A 629 15.23 11.25 11.98
N LEU A 630 16.19 10.34 12.09
CA LEU A 630 17.52 10.44 11.50
C LEU A 630 17.78 9.22 10.64
N SER A 631 18.14 9.43 9.39
CA SER A 631 18.62 8.37 8.49
C SER A 631 20.05 8.68 8.08
N TRP A 632 20.95 7.72 8.21
CA TRP A 632 22.34 7.88 7.87
C TRP A 632 22.84 6.69 7.06
N ALA A 633 23.30 6.96 5.84
CA ALA A 633 23.86 5.95 4.95
C ALA A 633 25.40 6.07 4.90
N PHE A 634 26.07 4.93 4.98
CA PHE A 634 27.53 4.81 4.91
C PHE A 634 27.87 3.95 3.69
N ASN A 635 28.90 4.36 2.94
CA ASN A 635 29.55 3.58 1.88
C ASN A 635 31.03 3.49 2.28
N ASP A 636 31.40 2.43 2.94
CA ASP A 636 32.77 2.21 3.43
C ASP A 636 33.71 1.71 2.31
#